data_e013f558808dfb25f35333c222419e71
#
_entry.id   e013f558808dfb25f35333c222419e71
#
_cell.length_a   1.000
_cell.length_b   1.000
_cell.length_c   1.000
_cell.angle_alpha   90.00
_cell.angle_beta   90.00
_cell.angle_gamma   90.00
#
_symmetry.space_group_name_H-M   'P 1'
#
loop_
_entity.id
_entity.type
_entity.pdbx_description
1 polymer ?
#
loop_
_entity_poly.entity_id
_entity_poly.type
_entity_poly.pdbx_seq_one_letter_code
_entity_poly.pdbx_strand_id
1 'polypeptide(L)'
;FDNGLRLLLFPDNSQSKVSVNMTVLVGSRQEGYGETGMAHLLEHMVFKGTPTHTNIPKALNQHGAQFNGSTSSDRVNYFETLAATDENLEFAIALEADRLVNSLIRKEDLDSEMTVVRNEFERGENSPQGVLMKRIEAAAYEWHNYGKTTIGNRSDIERVPVENLRAFYRKFYQPDNVVLVVAGKFDQAKALALVQKHFGPIPRPTRKLDTTWTEEPPQDGERLVTLRRVGDVSMVGVAYHIPAGPHEDTAALQVLANILSTRPSGRLYKALVETKKAAGATAFAGREHDPGLLTGSAEVPRDGSLDEVRDLLISTIEEIGAKGVTAEEVNRAKTAILKQREMAATDTAQIGISLSEWAAQGDWRLYFLHRDRIEQVRPEKVQAVAAKYLQRNNRTVGVFIPTEQAERVAIPSTPDVAALVADYKGRAAIAEGEAFEATPENVEARVKRLELPDGIKVTLLPKKSRGEEVHVTLTLRYGDQENLKGLEPAAGFLGELMLRGTKKLSYQQIRDELDRLTASLSSGDGGGGRRGGGRRGGGGGGGPAGAVSFSMQAKRDTLPGVLEILRQVLREPLLPADQFEIMKRERLAGLEQMKTEPAMLAPRFLQRTLSPYPKDNIRYVPTIQEGIERLQAATCEQVVRIYREYLGSQQGELTIVGDFDPDACLSVLKSALAGWKAAKPYARIANPITSQVAGSEQTIVTPDKANATYVAGLLFPLRDDAPDYPAVLLGNYIFGGGSLSSRLATRVRQQEGLSYSVGSSLSVSSQDQRASLNISAIVNPQNIAKLENCVQDELARLLRNGVTADELDKARQGYLQARKVGRSSDSALAGTLAGLRHLDRTMAWEADLEKKIAALTPDQVNAALRKHIDPKKLVVVAAGDFEAKTAGAGGK
;
A
#
# COMPACT_ATOMS: atom_id res chain seq x y z
N PHE A 1 27.55 2.63 19.47
CA PHE A 1 28.85 3.15 19.03
C PHE A 1 29.24 4.36 19.87
N ASP A 2 30.52 4.67 19.91
CA ASP A 2 31.05 5.79 20.72
C ASP A 2 30.50 7.16 20.28
N ASN A 3 30.12 7.28 19.02
CA ASN A 3 29.49 8.48 18.48
C ASN A 3 28.00 8.62 18.79
N GLY A 4 27.41 7.62 19.46
CA GLY A 4 26.01 7.59 19.87
C GLY A 4 25.07 6.85 18.92
N LEU A 5 25.56 6.37 17.77
CA LEU A 5 24.76 5.57 16.85
C LEU A 5 24.25 4.28 17.54
N ARG A 6 22.99 3.99 17.39
CA ARG A 6 22.35 2.73 17.79
C ARG A 6 22.17 1.82 16.58
N LEU A 7 22.67 0.60 16.68
CA LEU A 7 22.56 -0.41 15.64
C LEU A 7 21.72 -1.60 16.12
N LEU A 8 20.75 -2.01 15.33
CA LEU A 8 19.97 -3.23 15.50
C LEU A 8 20.28 -4.18 14.34
N LEU A 9 20.73 -5.37 14.65
CA LEU A 9 20.98 -6.43 13.67
C LEU A 9 19.94 -7.52 13.81
N PHE A 10 19.25 -7.82 12.71
CA PHE A 10 18.23 -8.86 12.65
C PHE A 10 18.55 -9.86 11.51
N PRO A 11 19.54 -10.76 11.73
CA PRO A 11 19.95 -11.72 10.71
C PRO A 11 18.86 -12.77 10.47
N ASP A 12 18.58 -13.05 9.22
CA ASP A 12 17.67 -14.08 8.76
C ASP A 12 18.21 -14.75 7.49
N ASN A 13 18.89 -15.86 7.66
CA ASN A 13 19.54 -16.61 6.59
C ASN A 13 18.56 -17.32 5.65
N SER A 14 17.26 -17.38 5.98
CA SER A 14 16.22 -17.94 5.11
C SER A 14 15.85 -16.99 3.97
N GLN A 15 16.24 -15.72 4.08
CA GLN A 15 15.96 -14.71 3.05
C GLN A 15 17.01 -14.70 1.95
N SER A 16 16.67 -14.15 0.80
CA SER A 16 17.63 -13.82 -0.28
C SER A 16 17.82 -12.31 -0.43
N LYS A 17 17.32 -11.53 0.52
CA LYS A 17 17.37 -10.06 0.54
C LYS A 17 17.95 -9.56 1.87
N VAL A 18 18.47 -8.35 1.84
CA VAL A 18 18.86 -7.58 3.00
C VAL A 18 18.16 -6.22 2.95
N SER A 19 17.66 -5.76 4.08
CA SER A 19 17.08 -4.43 4.24
C SER A 19 17.93 -3.61 5.20
N VAL A 20 18.24 -2.40 4.81
CA VAL A 20 18.87 -1.39 5.67
C VAL A 20 17.84 -0.29 5.89
N ASN A 21 17.63 0.11 7.13
CA ASN A 21 16.68 1.15 7.51
C ASN A 21 17.35 2.12 8.48
N MET A 22 17.64 3.31 8.04
CA MET A 22 18.13 4.41 8.87
C MET A 22 16.96 5.26 9.35
N THR A 23 16.77 5.37 10.62
CA THR A 23 15.73 6.18 11.25
C THR A 23 16.37 7.34 12.03
N VAL A 24 16.05 8.54 11.63
CA VAL A 24 16.41 9.77 12.35
C VAL A 24 15.26 10.12 13.28
N LEU A 25 15.54 10.32 14.56
CA LEU A 25 14.55 10.57 15.61
C LEU A 25 14.14 12.04 15.65
N VAL A 26 13.57 12.47 14.56
CA VAL A 26 13.03 13.81 14.32
C VAL A 26 11.87 13.77 13.36
N GLY A 27 10.82 14.51 13.62
CA GLY A 27 9.66 14.62 12.77
C GLY A 27 8.98 15.98 12.94
N SER A 28 7.73 16.10 12.54
CA SER A 28 6.98 17.37 12.63
C SER A 28 6.79 17.86 14.07
N ARG A 29 6.95 17.00 15.05
CA ARG A 29 6.92 17.38 16.48
C ARG A 29 8.01 18.39 16.85
N GLN A 30 9.19 18.29 16.23
CA GLN A 30 10.32 19.18 16.49
C GLN A 30 10.37 20.43 15.62
N GLU A 31 9.40 20.62 14.75
CA GLU A 31 9.34 21.79 13.87
C GLU A 31 8.93 23.05 14.62
N GLY A 32 9.59 24.15 14.33
CA GLY A 32 9.30 25.46 14.93
C GLY A 32 8.15 26.20 14.25
N TYR A 33 7.88 27.38 14.77
CA TYR A 33 6.93 28.31 14.17
C TYR A 33 7.41 28.78 12.79
N GLY A 34 6.59 28.63 11.77
CA GLY A 34 6.95 28.95 10.38
C GLY A 34 7.81 27.89 9.69
N GLU A 35 8.02 26.76 10.31
CA GLU A 35 8.87 25.66 9.83
C GLU A 35 8.13 24.33 9.66
N THR A 36 6.79 24.38 9.61
CA THR A 36 5.98 23.15 9.44
C THR A 36 6.21 22.50 8.08
N GLY A 37 6.40 21.20 8.07
CA GLY A 37 6.74 20.41 6.87
C GLY A 37 8.23 20.31 6.62
N MET A 38 9.08 20.89 7.46
CA MET A 38 10.54 20.91 7.26
C MET A 38 11.13 19.52 7.35
N ALA A 39 10.67 18.68 8.26
CA ALA A 39 11.12 17.29 8.40
C ALA A 39 10.78 16.48 7.13
N HIS A 40 9.59 16.66 6.58
CA HIS A 40 9.13 15.99 5.36
C HIS A 40 9.86 16.55 4.11
N LEU A 41 9.99 17.85 4.00
CA LEU A 41 10.71 18.47 2.89
C LEU A 41 12.18 18.06 2.90
N LEU A 42 12.78 17.90 4.07
CA LEU A 42 14.14 17.41 4.22
C LEU A 42 14.26 15.93 3.83
N GLU A 43 13.24 15.08 4.07
CA GLU A 43 13.19 13.72 3.56
C GLU A 43 13.38 13.71 2.03
N HIS A 44 12.67 14.55 1.30
CA HIS A 44 12.82 14.68 -0.16
C HIS A 44 14.22 15.17 -0.55
N MET A 45 14.73 16.15 0.16
CA MET A 45 16.01 16.79 -0.15
C MET A 45 17.20 15.85 0.03
N VAL A 46 17.11 14.94 0.99
CA VAL A 46 18.15 13.95 1.30
C VAL A 46 18.24 12.84 0.22
N PHE A 47 17.24 12.70 -0.63
CA PHE A 47 17.33 11.87 -1.85
C PHE A 47 18.03 12.56 -3.04
N LYS A 48 18.27 13.87 -3.01
CA LYS A 48 18.83 14.60 -4.16
C LYS A 48 20.30 14.26 -4.44
N GLY A 49 21.08 14.04 -3.40
CA GLY A 49 22.45 13.57 -3.55
C GLY A 49 23.40 13.99 -2.46
N THR A 50 24.55 13.36 -2.51
CA THR A 50 25.76 13.64 -1.73
C THR A 50 26.92 13.94 -2.69
N PRO A 51 28.08 14.36 -2.24
CA PRO A 51 29.28 14.47 -3.10
C PRO A 51 29.67 13.13 -3.75
N THR A 52 29.43 11.99 -3.09
CA THR A 52 29.74 10.65 -3.59
C THR A 52 28.66 10.14 -4.54
N HIS A 53 27.41 10.38 -4.22
CA HIS A 53 26.24 9.95 -4.99
C HIS A 53 25.39 11.15 -5.39
N THR A 54 25.71 11.77 -6.51
CA THR A 54 25.03 12.98 -7.01
C THR A 54 23.56 12.80 -7.34
N ASN A 55 23.08 11.55 -7.38
CA ASN A 55 21.68 11.16 -7.55
C ASN A 55 21.44 9.82 -6.85
N ILE A 56 20.94 9.84 -5.65
CA ILE A 56 20.72 8.67 -4.79
C ILE A 56 19.72 7.69 -5.39
N PRO A 57 18.54 8.10 -5.89
CA PRO A 57 17.60 7.16 -6.54
C PRO A 57 18.25 6.40 -7.70
N LYS A 58 19.11 7.03 -8.46
CA LYS A 58 19.81 6.38 -9.56
C LYS A 58 20.80 5.34 -9.06
N ALA A 59 21.56 5.65 -8.04
CA ALA A 59 22.49 4.72 -7.39
C ALA A 59 21.75 3.50 -6.81
N LEU A 60 20.68 3.71 -6.11
CA LEU A 60 19.81 2.64 -5.56
C LEU A 60 19.23 1.75 -6.66
N ASN A 61 18.72 2.34 -7.72
CA ASN A 61 18.16 1.57 -8.86
C ASN A 61 19.24 0.75 -9.60
N GLN A 62 20.48 1.17 -9.63
CA GLN A 62 21.59 0.42 -10.23
C GLN A 62 21.86 -0.88 -9.45
N HIS A 63 21.67 -0.86 -8.15
CA HIS A 63 21.74 -2.02 -7.26
C HIS A 63 20.42 -2.82 -7.17
N GLY A 64 19.39 -2.41 -7.92
CA GLY A 64 18.09 -3.09 -7.93
C GLY A 64 17.30 -2.92 -6.64
N ALA A 65 17.60 -1.90 -5.88
CA ALA A 65 16.99 -1.64 -4.58
C ALA A 65 15.49 -1.31 -4.71
N GLN A 66 14.72 -1.83 -3.81
CA GLN A 66 13.40 -1.31 -3.48
C GLN A 66 13.58 -0.35 -2.30
N PHE A 67 13.34 0.90 -2.47
CA PHE A 67 13.60 1.92 -1.48
C PHE A 67 12.45 2.93 -1.32
N ASN A 68 12.40 3.55 -0.16
CA ASN A 68 11.51 4.66 0.13
C ASN A 68 12.02 5.47 1.32
N GLY A 69 11.43 6.62 1.54
CA GLY A 69 11.48 7.40 2.76
C GLY A 69 10.09 7.57 3.35
N SER A 70 9.97 7.84 4.60
CA SER A 70 8.72 8.28 5.21
C SER A 70 8.96 9.15 6.44
N THR A 71 8.16 10.16 6.59
CA THR A 71 8.16 11.10 7.70
C THR A 71 6.90 10.97 8.52
N SER A 72 7.05 10.88 9.81
CA SER A 72 5.98 10.94 10.81
C SER A 72 6.17 12.12 11.76
N SER A 73 5.35 12.23 12.75
CA SER A 73 5.49 13.27 13.76
C SER A 73 6.76 13.11 14.62
N ASP A 74 7.27 11.88 14.76
CA ASP A 74 8.37 11.58 15.69
C ASP A 74 9.65 11.09 15.00
N ARG A 75 9.62 10.77 13.70
CA ARG A 75 10.77 10.23 13.00
C ARG A 75 10.73 10.47 11.50
N VAL A 76 11.91 10.48 10.90
CA VAL A 76 12.10 10.28 9.45
C VAL A 76 12.90 9.03 9.26
N ASN A 77 12.50 8.12 8.37
CA ASN A 77 13.28 6.96 8.00
C ASN A 77 13.52 6.85 6.50
N TYR A 78 14.64 6.24 6.20
CA TYR A 78 15.09 5.89 4.85
C TYR A 78 15.37 4.41 4.86
N PHE A 79 14.85 3.69 3.91
CA PHE A 79 15.03 2.25 3.86
C PHE A 79 15.14 1.74 2.43
N GLU A 80 16.01 0.77 2.25
CA GLU A 80 16.20 0.05 1.01
C GLU A 80 16.29 -1.45 1.26
N THR A 81 15.76 -2.21 0.34
CA THR A 81 15.82 -3.67 0.30
C THR A 81 16.48 -4.11 -0.99
N LEU A 82 17.56 -4.87 -0.87
CA LEU A 82 18.40 -5.30 -1.96
C LEU A 82 18.58 -6.82 -1.94
N ALA A 83 19.10 -7.38 -3.02
CA ALA A 83 19.60 -8.76 -3.04
C ALA A 83 20.74 -8.90 -2.03
N ALA A 84 20.73 -9.95 -1.24
CA ALA A 84 21.68 -10.21 -0.16
C ALA A 84 23.05 -10.60 -0.71
N THR A 85 23.82 -9.62 -1.13
CA THR A 85 25.24 -9.76 -1.48
C THR A 85 26.07 -8.85 -0.58
N ASP A 86 27.33 -9.18 -0.40
CA ASP A 86 28.27 -8.36 0.38
C ASP A 86 28.42 -6.95 -0.20
N GLU A 87 28.42 -6.85 -1.51
CA GLU A 87 28.48 -5.58 -2.25
C GLU A 87 27.27 -4.70 -1.97
N ASN A 88 26.07 -5.27 -2.05
CA ASN A 88 24.83 -4.54 -1.78
C ASN A 88 24.70 -4.12 -0.32
N LEU A 89 25.13 -4.99 0.60
CA LEU A 89 25.14 -4.67 2.03
C LEU A 89 26.08 -3.51 2.34
N GLU A 90 27.29 -3.55 1.79
CA GLU A 90 28.26 -2.47 1.96
C GLU A 90 27.79 -1.17 1.30
N PHE A 91 27.23 -1.27 0.10
CA PHE A 91 26.66 -0.13 -0.62
C PHE A 91 25.57 0.57 0.21
N ALA A 92 24.61 -0.19 0.72
CA ALA A 92 23.50 0.39 1.48
C ALA A 92 23.98 1.04 2.79
N ILE A 93 24.85 0.38 3.55
CA ILE A 93 25.43 0.93 4.78
C ILE A 93 26.28 2.19 4.50
N ALA A 94 27.07 2.17 3.45
CA ALA A 94 27.89 3.31 3.05
C ALA A 94 27.04 4.50 2.58
N LEU A 95 25.98 4.22 1.82
CA LEU A 95 25.04 5.24 1.34
C LEU A 95 24.32 5.92 2.50
N GLU A 96 23.83 5.16 3.49
CA GLU A 96 23.15 5.73 4.64
C GLU A 96 24.10 6.56 5.53
N ALA A 97 25.32 6.12 5.70
CA ALA A 97 26.35 6.89 6.40
C ALA A 97 26.69 8.21 5.67
N ASP A 98 26.81 8.17 4.35
CA ASP A 98 27.05 9.35 3.52
C ASP A 98 25.86 10.31 3.54
N ARG A 99 24.66 9.79 3.37
CA ARG A 99 23.39 10.53 3.43
C ARG A 99 23.18 11.23 4.78
N LEU A 100 23.59 10.60 5.85
CA LEU A 100 23.43 11.14 7.20
C LEU A 100 24.19 12.45 7.41
N VAL A 101 25.35 12.61 6.83
CA VAL A 101 26.22 13.77 7.14
C VAL A 101 26.64 14.62 5.94
N ASN A 102 26.48 14.12 4.71
CA ASN A 102 26.98 14.76 3.49
C ASN A 102 25.90 15.15 2.48
N SER A 103 24.62 15.09 2.83
CA SER A 103 23.55 15.51 1.93
C SER A 103 23.71 16.98 1.53
N LEU A 104 23.65 17.23 0.23
CA LEU A 104 24.03 18.55 -0.35
C LEU A 104 23.07 19.67 -0.02
N ILE A 105 21.80 19.39 0.09
CA ILE A 105 20.69 20.33 0.39
C ILE A 105 20.89 21.68 -0.32
N ARG A 106 20.84 21.65 -1.65
CA ARG A 106 21.10 22.84 -2.49
C ARG A 106 19.82 23.65 -2.68
N LYS A 107 19.98 24.95 -2.90
CA LYS A 107 18.82 25.82 -3.13
C LYS A 107 18.04 25.44 -4.39
N GLU A 108 18.72 25.09 -5.46
CA GLU A 108 18.07 24.69 -6.72
C GLU A 108 17.28 23.40 -6.57
N ASP A 109 17.71 22.46 -5.74
CA ASP A 109 16.97 21.24 -5.43
C ASP A 109 15.74 21.57 -4.58
N LEU A 110 15.88 22.48 -3.62
CA LEU A 110 14.77 22.96 -2.79
C LEU A 110 13.72 23.67 -3.65
N ASP A 111 14.09 24.57 -4.52
CA ASP A 111 13.16 25.31 -5.38
C ASP A 111 12.34 24.35 -6.26
N SER A 112 12.91 23.23 -6.66
CA SER A 112 12.26 22.18 -7.40
C SER A 112 11.34 21.33 -6.48
N GLU A 113 11.84 20.89 -5.33
CA GLU A 113 11.09 20.01 -4.41
C GLU A 113 9.95 20.70 -3.68
N MET A 114 10.06 22.00 -3.40
CA MET A 114 8.94 22.79 -2.86
C MET A 114 7.68 22.66 -3.73
N THR A 115 7.84 22.61 -5.04
CA THR A 115 6.70 22.40 -5.96
C THR A 115 6.17 20.98 -5.88
N VAL A 116 7.04 19.99 -5.71
CA VAL A 116 6.66 18.57 -5.58
C VAL A 116 5.89 18.36 -4.27
N VAL A 117 6.42 18.82 -3.15
CA VAL A 117 5.79 18.73 -1.82
C VAL A 117 4.49 19.52 -1.78
N ARG A 118 4.42 20.68 -2.43
CA ARG A 118 3.14 21.40 -2.59
C ARG A 118 2.10 20.59 -3.34
N ASN A 119 2.46 19.92 -4.43
CA ASN A 119 1.52 19.06 -5.17
C ASN A 119 1.05 17.88 -4.31
N GLU A 120 1.91 17.36 -3.45
CA GLU A 120 1.56 16.32 -2.50
C GLU A 120 0.59 16.85 -1.42
N PHE A 121 0.84 18.02 -0.88
CA PHE A 121 -0.07 18.73 0.02
C PHE A 121 -1.44 18.92 -0.63
N GLU A 122 -1.49 19.44 -1.83
CA GLU A 122 -2.73 19.67 -2.59
C GLU A 122 -3.47 18.37 -2.87
N ARG A 123 -2.77 17.28 -3.13
CA ARG A 123 -3.36 15.95 -3.26
C ARG A 123 -4.04 15.50 -1.95
N GLY A 124 -3.43 15.77 -0.82
CA GLY A 124 -4.01 15.49 0.50
C GLY A 124 -5.30 16.29 0.76
N GLU A 125 -5.36 17.51 0.27
CA GLU A 125 -6.55 18.39 0.37
C GLU A 125 -7.74 17.91 -0.48
N ASN A 126 -7.55 16.97 -1.39
CA ASN A 126 -8.63 16.38 -2.19
C ASN A 126 -9.34 15.21 -1.47
N SER A 127 -8.81 14.73 -0.36
CA SER A 127 -9.41 13.65 0.43
C SER A 127 -10.36 14.19 1.50
N PRO A 128 -11.69 14.03 1.40
CA PRO A 128 -12.63 14.49 2.42
C PRO A 128 -12.29 13.95 3.81
N GLN A 129 -11.97 12.68 3.92
CA GLN A 129 -11.55 12.04 5.16
C GLN A 129 -10.22 12.63 5.68
N GLY A 130 -9.22 12.74 4.82
CA GLY A 130 -7.92 13.28 5.17
C GLY A 130 -8.02 14.72 5.69
N VAL A 131 -8.77 15.55 5.01
CA VAL A 131 -8.97 16.95 5.42
C VAL A 131 -9.78 17.05 6.70
N LEU A 132 -10.82 16.26 6.87
CA LEU A 132 -11.62 16.26 8.09
C LEU A 132 -10.76 15.85 9.29
N MET A 133 -10.01 14.77 9.20
CA MET A 133 -9.14 14.30 10.27
C MET A 133 -8.04 15.31 10.60
N LYS A 134 -7.38 15.89 9.61
CA LYS A 134 -6.44 17.00 9.76
C LYS A 134 -7.02 18.17 10.55
N ARG A 135 -8.27 18.53 10.33
CA ARG A 135 -8.94 19.63 11.04
C ARG A 135 -9.34 19.22 12.46
N ILE A 136 -9.74 18.00 12.64
CA ILE A 136 -10.02 17.42 13.96
C ILE A 136 -8.75 17.40 14.81
N GLU A 137 -7.64 16.90 14.26
CA GLU A 137 -6.32 16.90 14.90
C GLU A 137 -5.87 18.31 15.26
N ALA A 138 -5.95 19.25 14.34
CA ALA A 138 -5.61 20.66 14.57
C ALA A 138 -6.50 21.34 15.63
N ALA A 139 -7.74 20.89 15.78
CA ALA A 139 -8.65 21.41 16.79
C ALA A 139 -8.49 20.67 18.13
N ALA A 140 -8.05 19.43 18.10
CA ALA A 140 -7.80 18.63 19.29
C ALA A 140 -6.60 19.16 20.07
N TYR A 141 -5.48 19.49 19.42
CA TYR A 141 -4.29 20.03 20.03
C TYR A 141 -4.29 21.57 20.04
N GLU A 142 -4.02 22.12 21.16
CA GLU A 142 -3.95 23.58 21.33
C GLU A 142 -2.51 24.10 21.28
N TRP A 143 -1.61 23.39 21.88
CA TRP A 143 -0.20 23.76 21.99
C TRP A 143 0.74 22.77 21.32
N HIS A 144 0.44 21.49 21.36
CA HIS A 144 1.33 20.43 20.89
C HIS A 144 1.41 20.35 19.37
N ASN A 145 2.60 20.15 18.83
CA ASN A 145 2.84 20.07 17.38
C ASN A 145 2.13 18.89 16.69
N TYR A 146 1.59 17.93 17.40
CA TYR A 146 0.75 16.88 16.80
C TYR A 146 -0.57 17.41 16.21
N GLY A 147 -0.96 18.62 16.54
CA GLY A 147 -2.03 19.34 15.83
C GLY A 147 -1.64 19.84 14.45
N LYS A 148 -0.37 19.70 14.06
CA LYS A 148 0.16 20.08 12.75
C LYS A 148 0.42 18.83 11.92
N THR A 149 0.16 18.91 10.65
CA THR A 149 0.41 17.79 9.74
C THR A 149 1.87 17.66 9.39
N THR A 150 2.35 16.45 9.21
CA THR A 150 3.71 16.12 8.76
C THR A 150 4.07 16.75 7.42
N ILE A 151 3.11 16.88 6.51
CA ILE A 151 3.30 17.60 5.25
C ILE A 151 3.53 19.11 5.46
N GLY A 152 3.13 19.66 6.58
CA GLY A 152 3.25 21.06 6.95
C GLY A 152 2.16 21.96 6.39
N ASN A 153 2.25 23.23 6.69
CA ASN A 153 1.39 24.28 6.15
C ASN A 153 1.90 24.69 4.77
N ARG A 154 1.02 24.98 3.88
CA ARG A 154 1.38 25.42 2.52
C ARG A 154 2.32 26.62 2.52
N SER A 155 2.08 27.58 3.38
CA SER A 155 2.88 28.80 3.47
C SER A 155 4.32 28.55 3.93
N ASP A 156 4.50 27.58 4.79
CA ASP A 156 5.78 27.20 5.35
C ASP A 156 6.59 26.40 4.30
N ILE A 157 5.95 25.41 3.69
CA ILE A 157 6.52 24.61 2.58
C ILE A 157 7.01 25.52 1.45
N GLU A 158 6.24 26.51 1.07
CA GLU A 158 6.53 27.40 -0.06
C GLU A 158 7.58 28.47 0.24
N ARG A 159 7.94 28.66 1.49
CA ARG A 159 8.76 29.84 1.91
C ARG A 159 9.96 29.51 2.79
N VAL A 160 10.11 28.25 3.18
CA VAL A 160 11.25 27.87 4.04
C VAL A 160 12.59 28.19 3.39
N PRO A 161 13.46 28.97 4.03
CA PRO A 161 14.77 29.24 3.51
C PRO A 161 15.65 27.97 3.52
N VAL A 162 16.48 27.79 2.51
CA VAL A 162 17.39 26.62 2.42
C VAL A 162 18.32 26.55 3.63
N GLU A 163 18.68 27.65 4.22
CA GLU A 163 19.54 27.69 5.40
C GLU A 163 18.85 27.14 6.64
N ASN A 164 17.53 27.28 6.75
CA ASN A 164 16.74 26.66 7.83
C ASN A 164 16.73 25.13 7.68
N LEU A 165 16.56 24.63 6.45
CA LEU A 165 16.68 23.18 6.17
C LEU A 165 18.08 22.66 6.47
N ARG A 166 19.11 23.39 6.10
CA ARG A 166 20.51 23.04 6.41
C ARG A 166 20.78 23.07 7.91
N ALA A 167 20.21 24.02 8.62
CA ALA A 167 20.31 24.12 10.07
C ALA A 167 19.57 22.96 10.76
N PHE A 168 18.38 22.63 10.30
CA PHE A 168 17.59 21.49 10.76
C PHE A 168 18.32 20.17 10.49
N TYR A 169 18.86 19.96 9.30
CA TYR A 169 19.68 18.80 8.96
C TYR A 169 20.89 18.69 9.88
N ARG A 170 21.70 19.72 10.03
CA ARG A 170 22.87 19.75 10.90
C ARG A 170 22.53 19.52 12.37
N LYS A 171 21.37 19.95 12.81
CA LYS A 171 20.89 19.77 14.19
C LYS A 171 20.49 18.33 14.45
N PHE A 172 19.72 17.70 13.60
CA PHE A 172 19.06 16.43 13.88
C PHE A 172 19.68 15.21 13.19
N TYR A 173 20.28 15.37 12.03
CA TYR A 173 20.91 14.28 11.27
C TYR A 173 22.34 14.05 11.77
N GLN A 174 22.42 13.41 12.92
CA GLN A 174 23.67 13.14 13.63
C GLN A 174 23.61 11.72 14.21
N PRO A 175 24.76 11.03 14.38
CA PRO A 175 24.77 9.63 14.81
C PRO A 175 24.04 9.36 16.14
N ASP A 176 24.13 10.26 17.11
CA ASP A 176 23.47 10.13 18.42
C ASP A 176 21.94 10.22 18.37
N ASN A 177 21.39 10.66 17.24
CA ASN A 177 19.97 10.79 16.99
C ASN A 177 19.45 9.80 15.94
N VAL A 178 20.18 8.71 15.72
CA VAL A 178 19.88 7.71 14.68
C VAL A 178 19.80 6.30 15.25
N VAL A 179 18.87 5.54 14.71
CA VAL A 179 18.81 4.08 14.84
C VAL A 179 18.95 3.47 13.45
N LEU A 180 19.98 2.69 13.25
CA LEU A 180 20.21 1.92 12.05
C LEU A 180 19.75 0.48 12.27
N VAL A 181 18.88 -0.03 11.44
CA VAL A 181 18.41 -1.42 11.47
C VAL A 181 18.88 -2.13 10.21
N VAL A 182 19.59 -3.25 10.37
CA VAL A 182 19.95 -4.15 9.27
C VAL A 182 19.22 -5.45 9.49
N ALA A 183 18.40 -5.85 8.54
CA ALA A 183 17.57 -7.05 8.64
C ALA A 183 17.67 -7.91 7.36
N GLY A 184 17.66 -9.24 7.49
CA GLY A 184 17.69 -10.18 6.38
C GLY A 184 18.93 -11.06 6.35
N LYS A 185 19.33 -11.50 5.18
CA LYS A 185 20.48 -12.41 5.01
C LYS A 185 21.78 -11.62 4.95
N PHE A 186 22.55 -11.73 6.00
CA PHE A 186 23.92 -11.18 6.07
C PHE A 186 24.73 -11.87 7.18
N ASP A 187 26.04 -11.79 7.09
CA ASP A 187 26.93 -12.14 8.19
C ASP A 187 26.96 -11.02 9.22
N GLN A 188 26.66 -11.34 10.48
CA GLN A 188 26.53 -10.37 11.56
C GLN A 188 27.85 -9.64 11.86
N ALA A 189 28.97 -10.38 11.88
CA ALA A 189 30.28 -9.79 12.15
C ALA A 189 30.72 -8.84 11.03
N LYS A 190 30.39 -9.22 9.80
CA LYS A 190 30.66 -8.41 8.61
C LYS A 190 29.80 -7.14 8.58
N ALA A 191 28.51 -7.25 8.86
CA ALA A 191 27.63 -6.09 8.95
C ALA A 191 28.10 -5.11 10.02
N LEU A 192 28.49 -5.63 11.21
CA LEU A 192 29.05 -4.82 12.27
C LEU A 192 30.34 -4.10 11.84
N ALA A 193 31.24 -4.82 11.17
CA ALA A 193 32.48 -4.25 10.64
C ALA A 193 32.21 -3.16 9.58
N LEU A 194 31.22 -3.36 8.70
CA LEU A 194 30.82 -2.37 7.71
C LEU A 194 30.23 -1.11 8.37
N VAL A 195 29.36 -1.26 9.37
CA VAL A 195 28.85 -0.12 10.11
C VAL A 195 29.97 0.60 10.86
N GLN A 196 30.90 -0.13 11.47
CA GLN A 196 32.09 0.47 12.10
C GLN A 196 32.95 1.21 11.08
N LYS A 197 33.10 0.67 9.88
CA LYS A 197 33.88 1.28 8.79
C LYS A 197 33.29 2.60 8.32
N HIS A 198 31.96 2.65 8.09
CA HIS A 198 31.30 3.78 7.45
C HIS A 198 30.70 4.79 8.43
N PHE A 199 30.12 4.34 9.54
CA PHE A 199 29.55 5.23 10.57
C PHE A 199 30.55 5.55 11.70
N GLY A 200 31.49 4.65 11.99
CA GLY A 200 32.48 4.83 13.08
C GLY A 200 33.32 6.09 12.95
N PRO A 201 33.78 6.49 11.76
CA PRO A 201 34.53 7.74 11.56
C PRO A 201 33.71 9.02 11.78
N ILE A 202 32.39 8.96 11.74
CA ILE A 202 31.53 10.14 11.97
C ILE A 202 31.65 10.53 13.43
N PRO A 203 32.08 11.78 13.74
CA PRO A 203 32.35 12.18 15.11
C PRO A 203 31.06 12.27 15.93
N ARG A 204 31.19 12.06 17.24
CA ARG A 204 30.11 12.35 18.16
C ARG A 204 29.79 13.84 18.14
N PRO A 205 28.53 14.26 17.95
CA PRO A 205 28.16 15.66 17.91
C PRO A 205 28.39 16.33 19.27
N THR A 206 28.85 17.56 19.24
CA THR A 206 29.03 18.40 20.43
C THR A 206 27.78 19.12 20.85
N ARG A 207 26.78 19.20 19.95
CA ARG A 207 25.48 19.83 20.26
C ARG A 207 24.69 18.94 21.22
N LYS A 208 23.87 19.54 22.03
CA LYS A 208 22.82 18.86 22.82
C LYS A 208 21.47 19.13 22.19
N LEU A 209 20.66 18.09 22.00
CA LEU A 209 19.28 18.27 21.61
C LEU A 209 18.47 18.72 22.83
N ASP A 210 17.74 19.78 22.66
CA ASP A 210 16.86 20.28 23.70
C ASP A 210 15.66 19.37 23.89
N THR A 211 15.25 19.17 25.10
CA THR A 211 13.99 18.51 25.44
C THR A 211 12.84 19.43 25.06
N THR A 212 11.80 18.92 24.47
CA THR A 212 10.57 19.67 24.23
C THR A 212 9.81 19.89 25.54
N TRP A 213 9.41 21.11 25.82
CA TRP A 213 8.72 21.53 27.05
C TRP A 213 7.20 21.66 26.89
N THR A 214 6.70 21.54 25.67
CA THR A 214 5.28 21.74 25.39
C THR A 214 4.49 20.50 25.77
N GLU A 215 3.71 20.62 26.80
CA GLU A 215 2.72 19.62 27.23
C GLU A 215 1.33 20.13 26.88
N GLU A 216 0.50 19.26 26.37
CA GLU A 216 -0.88 19.62 26.02
C GLU A 216 -1.71 19.78 27.29
N PRO A 217 -2.40 20.92 27.50
CA PRO A 217 -3.23 21.12 28.66
C PRO A 217 -4.50 20.25 28.64
N PRO A 218 -5.15 19.99 29.78
CA PRO A 218 -6.45 19.30 29.84
C PRO A 218 -7.51 20.05 29.04
N GLN A 219 -8.43 19.34 28.43
CA GLN A 219 -9.52 19.90 27.64
C GLN A 219 -10.67 20.39 28.54
N ASP A 220 -11.21 21.57 28.31
CA ASP A 220 -12.29 22.17 29.10
C ASP A 220 -13.70 21.83 28.61
N GLY A 221 -13.85 21.17 27.47
CA GLY A 221 -15.15 20.81 26.90
C GLY A 221 -15.08 20.23 25.50
N GLU A 222 -16.22 19.77 25.01
CA GLU A 222 -16.33 19.25 23.66
C GLU A 222 -15.96 20.32 22.63
N ARG A 223 -15.12 19.93 21.66
CA ARG A 223 -14.81 20.77 20.51
C ARG A 223 -15.54 20.27 19.27
N LEU A 224 -16.06 21.18 18.49
CA LEU A 224 -16.80 20.87 17.28
C LEU A 224 -16.10 21.48 16.08
N VAL A 225 -15.83 20.68 15.10
CA VAL A 225 -15.29 21.07 13.81
C VAL A 225 -16.31 20.80 12.72
N THR A 226 -16.78 21.82 12.08
CA THR A 226 -17.63 21.68 10.91
C THR A 226 -16.85 22.06 9.68
N LEU A 227 -16.63 21.11 8.82
CA LEU A 227 -15.97 21.30 7.53
C LEU A 227 -17.01 21.27 6.43
N ARG A 228 -17.08 22.33 5.66
CA ARG A 228 -17.90 22.43 4.46
C ARG A 228 -17.03 22.56 3.24
N ARG A 229 -17.08 21.59 2.34
CA ARG A 229 -16.31 21.57 1.09
C ARG A 229 -17.09 20.89 -0.02
N VAL A 230 -16.70 21.14 -1.23
CA VAL A 230 -17.26 20.44 -2.40
C VAL A 230 -16.96 18.96 -2.30
N GLY A 231 -17.97 18.14 -2.46
CA GLY A 231 -17.89 16.70 -2.38
C GLY A 231 -19.27 16.03 -2.46
N ASP A 232 -19.26 14.74 -2.52
CA ASP A 232 -20.50 13.94 -2.72
C ASP A 232 -20.88 13.12 -1.47
N VAL A 233 -20.00 13.04 -0.48
CA VAL A 233 -20.18 12.16 0.70
C VAL A 233 -19.97 12.93 1.98
N SER A 234 -20.92 12.82 2.89
CA SER A 234 -20.79 13.35 4.24
C SER A 234 -19.93 12.43 5.11
N MET A 235 -19.16 12.98 6.03
CA MET A 235 -18.31 12.21 6.94
C MET A 235 -18.41 12.74 8.35
N VAL A 236 -18.25 11.87 9.27
CA VAL A 236 -18.11 12.17 10.70
C VAL A 236 -16.76 11.65 11.18
N GLY A 237 -16.07 12.40 11.97
CA GLY A 237 -14.86 12.03 12.69
C GLY A 237 -14.94 12.43 14.15
N VAL A 238 -14.32 11.67 15.00
CA VAL A 238 -14.15 11.97 16.43
C VAL A 238 -12.72 11.68 16.85
N ALA A 239 -12.20 12.43 17.78
CA ALA A 239 -10.89 12.23 18.41
C ALA A 239 -10.97 12.42 19.92
N TYR A 240 -10.22 11.62 20.64
CA TYR A 240 -10.05 11.68 22.08
C TYR A 240 -8.57 11.65 22.42
N HIS A 241 -8.08 12.49 23.28
CA HIS A 241 -6.70 12.40 23.75
C HIS A 241 -6.48 11.12 24.54
N ILE A 242 -5.40 10.46 24.27
CA ILE A 242 -4.94 9.24 24.91
C ILE A 242 -3.46 9.37 25.29
N PRO A 243 -2.95 8.56 26.21
CA PRO A 243 -1.56 8.63 26.63
C PRO A 243 -0.58 8.23 25.51
N ALA A 244 0.66 8.61 25.68
CA ALA A 244 1.78 8.30 24.81
C ALA A 244 1.93 6.78 24.56
N GLY A 245 2.50 6.39 23.43
CA GLY A 245 2.68 5.00 23.01
C GLY A 245 3.33 4.08 24.06
N PRO A 246 4.35 4.54 24.82
CA PRO A 246 4.95 3.73 25.89
C PRO A 246 4.08 3.48 27.12
N HIS A 247 3.00 4.24 27.32
CA HIS A 247 2.12 4.14 28.49
C HIS A 247 1.43 2.77 28.59
N GLU A 248 1.21 2.29 29.80
CA GLU A 248 0.61 0.97 30.06
C GLU A 248 -0.84 0.83 29.53
N ASP A 249 -1.59 1.92 29.44
CA ASP A 249 -2.98 1.92 28.96
C ASP A 249 -3.06 1.74 27.43
N THR A 250 -1.98 1.96 26.68
CA THR A 250 -1.99 1.95 25.20
C THR A 250 -2.32 0.58 24.62
N ALA A 251 -1.91 -0.49 25.27
CA ALA A 251 -2.24 -1.85 24.86
C ALA A 251 -3.76 -2.09 24.92
N ALA A 252 -4.43 -1.64 25.98
CA ALA A 252 -5.88 -1.76 26.15
C ALA A 252 -6.61 -0.85 25.16
N LEU A 253 -6.10 0.34 24.86
CA LEU A 253 -6.64 1.25 23.87
C LEU A 253 -6.51 0.72 22.44
N GLN A 254 -5.44 0.00 22.12
CA GLN A 254 -5.30 -0.66 20.84
C GLN A 254 -6.30 -1.84 20.69
N VAL A 255 -6.49 -2.62 21.74
CA VAL A 255 -7.51 -3.69 21.78
C VAL A 255 -8.89 -3.09 21.62
N LEU A 256 -9.19 -1.98 22.29
CA LEU A 256 -10.42 -1.22 22.17
C LEU A 256 -10.66 -0.74 20.74
N ALA A 257 -9.69 -0.13 20.09
CA ALA A 257 -9.82 0.32 18.71
C ALA A 257 -10.07 -0.86 17.75
N ASN A 258 -9.49 -2.02 18.03
CA ASN A 258 -9.72 -3.24 17.25
C ASN A 258 -11.16 -3.77 17.46
N ILE A 259 -11.65 -3.79 18.70
CA ILE A 259 -13.05 -4.17 19.04
C ILE A 259 -14.04 -3.23 18.33
N LEU A 260 -13.71 -1.96 18.19
CA LEU A 260 -14.55 -0.97 17.51
C LEU A 260 -14.60 -1.21 16.00
N SER A 261 -13.46 -1.47 15.35
CA SER A 261 -13.30 -1.32 13.89
C SER A 261 -13.22 -2.61 13.09
N THR A 262 -12.93 -3.75 13.70
CA THR A 262 -12.70 -5.01 12.97
C THR A 262 -13.98 -5.51 12.26
N ARG A 263 -13.90 -5.73 10.97
CA ARG A 263 -15.01 -6.32 10.19
C ARG A 263 -14.97 -7.86 10.24
N PRO A 264 -16.10 -8.51 10.38
CA PRO A 264 -17.49 -8.01 10.59
C PRO A 264 -17.86 -7.83 12.06
N SER A 265 -16.99 -8.19 13.00
CA SER A 265 -17.30 -8.31 14.42
C SER A 265 -17.29 -6.98 15.19
N GLY A 266 -16.69 -5.95 14.62
CA GLY A 266 -16.52 -4.65 15.26
C GLY A 266 -17.82 -3.94 15.59
N ARG A 267 -17.85 -3.28 16.74
CA ARG A 267 -19.05 -2.59 17.22
C ARG A 267 -19.50 -1.48 16.27
N LEU A 268 -18.57 -0.73 15.68
CA LEU A 268 -18.89 0.30 14.69
C LEU A 268 -19.44 -0.32 13.40
N TYR A 269 -18.87 -1.44 12.98
CA TYR A 269 -19.38 -2.15 11.80
C TYR A 269 -20.85 -2.59 12.05
N LYS A 270 -21.12 -3.20 13.17
CA LYS A 270 -22.47 -3.69 13.55
C LYS A 270 -23.47 -2.55 13.71
N ALA A 271 -23.07 -1.48 14.40
CA ALA A 271 -23.97 -0.37 14.68
C ALA A 271 -24.25 0.50 13.45
N LEU A 272 -23.27 0.69 12.59
CA LEU A 272 -23.33 1.68 11.50
C LEU A 272 -23.43 1.05 10.10
N VAL A 273 -22.61 0.04 9.82
CA VAL A 273 -22.48 -0.51 8.46
C VAL A 273 -23.53 -1.59 8.22
N GLU A 274 -23.66 -2.53 9.14
CA GLU A 274 -24.62 -3.63 9.06
C GLU A 274 -26.07 -3.11 9.11
N THR A 275 -26.33 -2.07 9.88
CA THR A 275 -27.62 -1.35 9.95
C THR A 275 -27.87 -0.42 8.77
N LYS A 276 -26.95 -0.33 7.83
CA LYS A 276 -27.07 0.49 6.61
C LYS A 276 -27.07 2.01 6.82
N LYS A 277 -26.61 2.49 7.95
CA LYS A 277 -26.55 3.91 8.28
C LYS A 277 -25.26 4.57 7.79
N ALA A 278 -24.16 3.81 7.72
CA ALA A 278 -22.89 4.25 7.16
C ALA A 278 -22.40 3.29 6.08
N ALA A 279 -21.67 3.78 5.13
CA ALA A 279 -20.99 2.99 4.09
C ALA A 279 -19.72 2.34 4.65
N GLY A 280 -19.08 2.95 5.61
CA GLY A 280 -17.89 2.50 6.28
C GLY A 280 -17.72 3.15 7.64
N ALA A 281 -17.11 2.44 8.58
CA ALA A 281 -16.74 3.00 9.89
C ALA A 281 -15.44 2.36 10.37
N THR A 282 -14.59 3.12 11.04
CA THR A 282 -13.30 2.68 11.58
C THR A 282 -12.94 3.42 12.85
N ALA A 283 -12.05 2.86 13.63
CA ALA A 283 -11.41 3.50 14.78
C ALA A 283 -9.91 3.12 14.83
N PHE A 284 -9.09 4.01 15.32
CA PHE A 284 -7.65 3.85 15.43
C PHE A 284 -7.13 4.50 16.71
N ALA A 285 -6.27 3.85 17.43
CA ALA A 285 -5.55 4.41 18.57
C ALA A 285 -4.11 4.73 18.15
N GLY A 286 -3.75 5.99 18.19
CA GLY A 286 -2.42 6.51 17.91
C GLY A 286 -1.39 5.99 18.91
N ARG A 287 -0.13 5.99 18.51
CA ARG A 287 1.01 5.52 19.32
C ARG A 287 2.21 6.41 19.01
N GLU A 288 2.16 7.60 19.53
CA GLU A 288 3.17 8.62 19.34
C GLU A 288 4.11 8.66 20.55
N HIS A 289 5.21 9.34 20.42
CA HIS A 289 6.20 9.55 21.51
C HIS A 289 5.58 10.27 22.71
N ASP A 290 4.79 11.28 22.46
CA ASP A 290 4.03 12.07 23.45
C ASP A 290 2.54 11.68 23.37
N PRO A 291 1.67 12.17 24.25
CA PRO A 291 0.24 11.86 24.25
C PRO A 291 -0.44 12.09 22.89
N GLY A 292 -1.09 11.07 22.38
CA GLY A 292 -1.70 11.01 21.05
C GLY A 292 -3.23 11.07 21.08
N LEU A 293 -3.86 10.57 20.02
CA LEU A 293 -5.31 10.54 19.85
C LEU A 293 -5.85 9.14 19.56
N LEU A 294 -6.98 8.82 20.13
CA LEU A 294 -7.85 7.77 19.60
C LEU A 294 -8.85 8.44 18.65
N THR A 295 -8.89 7.99 17.41
CA THR A 295 -9.77 8.55 16.39
C THR A 295 -10.80 7.55 15.93
N GLY A 296 -11.98 8.01 15.58
CA GLY A 296 -13.04 7.25 14.96
C GLY A 296 -13.62 8.02 13.76
N SER A 297 -14.02 7.33 12.71
CA SER A 297 -14.67 7.97 11.57
C SER A 297 -15.74 7.09 10.95
N ALA A 298 -16.74 7.70 10.34
CA ALA A 298 -17.79 7.05 9.59
C ALA A 298 -18.14 7.83 8.32
N GLU A 299 -18.38 7.11 7.27
CA GLU A 299 -18.77 7.61 5.97
C GLU A 299 -20.29 7.49 5.82
N VAL A 300 -20.98 8.61 5.62
CA VAL A 300 -22.43 8.69 5.56
C VAL A 300 -22.91 8.59 4.12
N PRO A 301 -23.78 7.64 3.75
CA PRO A 301 -24.40 7.58 2.44
C PRO A 301 -25.10 8.91 2.10
N ARG A 302 -25.21 9.24 0.84
CA ARG A 302 -25.78 10.50 0.34
C ARG A 302 -27.20 10.79 0.85
N ASP A 303 -27.96 9.74 1.08
CA ASP A 303 -29.33 9.75 1.60
C ASP A 303 -29.41 9.52 3.12
N GLY A 304 -28.24 9.38 3.77
CA GLY A 304 -28.10 9.13 5.20
C GLY A 304 -28.19 10.38 6.07
N SER A 305 -28.56 10.24 7.31
CA SER A 305 -28.59 11.31 8.30
C SER A 305 -27.21 11.48 8.95
N LEU A 306 -26.56 12.59 8.72
CA LEU A 306 -25.25 12.95 9.30
C LEU A 306 -25.31 13.00 10.81
N ASP A 307 -26.37 13.54 11.38
CA ASP A 307 -26.58 13.65 12.82
C ASP A 307 -26.78 12.28 13.45
N GLU A 308 -27.57 11.44 12.85
CA GLU A 308 -27.79 10.07 13.32
C GLU A 308 -26.51 9.24 13.33
N VAL A 309 -25.72 9.32 12.27
CA VAL A 309 -24.43 8.63 12.17
C VAL A 309 -23.43 9.20 13.15
N ARG A 310 -23.36 10.49 13.33
CA ARG A 310 -22.55 11.15 14.34
C ARG A 310 -22.89 10.64 15.74
N ASP A 311 -24.14 10.71 16.11
CA ASP A 311 -24.63 10.35 17.45
C ASP A 311 -24.42 8.85 17.72
N LEU A 312 -24.60 8.03 16.74
CA LEU A 312 -24.37 6.57 16.82
C LEU A 312 -22.89 6.21 16.86
N LEU A 313 -22.03 6.90 16.14
CA LEU A 313 -20.59 6.75 16.20
C LEU A 313 -20.08 7.08 17.61
N ILE A 314 -20.47 8.20 18.14
CA ILE A 314 -20.09 8.69 19.47
C ILE A 314 -20.61 7.76 20.55
N SER A 315 -21.91 7.43 20.54
CA SER A 315 -22.50 6.54 21.55
C SER A 315 -21.87 5.16 21.54
N THR A 316 -21.62 4.57 20.38
CA THR A 316 -20.96 3.26 20.25
C THR A 316 -19.55 3.25 20.86
N ILE A 317 -18.84 4.32 20.79
CA ILE A 317 -17.50 4.50 21.35
C ILE A 317 -17.59 4.74 22.87
N GLU A 318 -18.35 5.69 23.32
CA GLU A 318 -18.40 6.13 24.73
C GLU A 318 -19.12 5.18 25.66
N GLU A 319 -20.13 4.49 25.18
CA GLU A 319 -20.88 3.49 25.97
C GLU A 319 -20.02 2.34 26.47
N ILE A 320 -18.86 2.11 25.87
CA ILE A 320 -17.92 1.08 26.31
C ILE A 320 -17.46 1.33 27.75
N GLY A 321 -17.24 2.58 28.12
CA GLY A 321 -16.90 2.96 29.49
C GLY A 321 -17.93 2.51 30.53
N ALA A 322 -19.20 2.59 30.20
CA ALA A 322 -20.31 2.20 31.09
C ALA A 322 -20.70 0.72 30.94
N LYS A 323 -20.80 0.22 29.71
CA LYS A 323 -21.33 -1.12 29.38
C LYS A 323 -20.25 -2.21 29.33
N GLY A 324 -18.99 -1.82 29.25
CA GLY A 324 -17.85 -2.72 29.09
C GLY A 324 -17.80 -3.46 27.75
N VAL A 325 -16.92 -4.43 27.69
CA VAL A 325 -16.70 -5.32 26.54
C VAL A 325 -16.73 -6.77 27.03
N THR A 326 -17.06 -7.71 26.16
CA THR A 326 -17.07 -9.14 26.49
C THR A 326 -15.66 -9.73 26.40
N ALA A 327 -15.44 -10.82 27.13
CA ALA A 327 -14.19 -11.60 27.05
C ALA A 327 -13.94 -12.13 25.62
N GLU A 328 -14.99 -12.47 24.88
CA GLU A 328 -14.90 -12.91 23.48
C GLU A 328 -14.41 -11.79 22.56
N GLU A 329 -14.92 -10.58 22.69
CA GLU A 329 -14.47 -9.40 21.93
C GLU A 329 -13.00 -9.09 22.18
N VAL A 330 -12.59 -9.13 23.44
CA VAL A 330 -11.21 -8.90 23.84
C VAL A 330 -10.29 -10.00 23.29
N ASN A 331 -10.65 -11.26 23.43
CA ASN A 331 -9.86 -12.39 22.93
C ASN A 331 -9.73 -12.34 21.40
N ARG A 332 -10.82 -12.05 20.69
CA ARG A 332 -10.79 -11.87 19.23
C ARG A 332 -9.85 -10.76 18.81
N ALA A 333 -9.94 -9.61 19.44
CA ALA A 333 -9.10 -8.46 19.14
C ALA A 333 -7.62 -8.74 19.43
N LYS A 334 -7.30 -9.37 20.56
CA LYS A 334 -5.95 -9.83 20.92
C LYS A 334 -5.40 -10.79 19.87
N THR A 335 -6.15 -11.80 19.51
CA THR A 335 -5.75 -12.79 18.49
C THR A 335 -5.48 -12.11 17.15
N ALA A 336 -6.32 -11.18 16.72
CA ALA A 336 -6.12 -10.48 15.47
C ALA A 336 -4.86 -9.60 15.47
N ILE A 337 -4.62 -8.88 16.56
CA ILE A 337 -3.47 -8.00 16.70
C ILE A 337 -2.16 -8.83 16.79
N LEU A 338 -2.16 -9.89 17.56
CA LEU A 338 -0.99 -10.76 17.75
C LEU A 338 -0.66 -11.52 16.46
N LYS A 339 -1.66 -12.05 15.78
CA LYS A 339 -1.49 -12.62 14.44
C LYS A 339 -0.83 -11.65 13.46
N GLN A 340 -1.34 -10.42 13.38
CA GLN A 340 -0.77 -9.42 12.46
C GLN A 340 0.69 -9.12 12.76
N ARG A 341 1.05 -9.06 14.03
CA ARG A 341 2.43 -8.86 14.47
C ARG A 341 3.33 -10.06 14.14
N GLU A 342 2.83 -11.26 14.34
CA GLU A 342 3.54 -12.48 14.02
C GLU A 342 3.80 -12.58 12.50
N MET A 343 2.82 -12.26 11.69
CA MET A 343 2.97 -12.21 10.23
C MET A 343 3.94 -11.11 9.79
N ALA A 344 3.91 -9.95 10.40
CA ALA A 344 4.83 -8.86 10.09
C ALA A 344 6.28 -9.20 10.50
N ALA A 345 6.48 -9.99 11.54
CA ALA A 345 7.80 -10.42 12.00
C ALA A 345 8.48 -11.42 11.06
N THR A 346 7.74 -12.04 10.12
CA THR A 346 8.31 -12.89 9.05
C THR A 346 8.79 -12.08 7.83
N ASP A 347 8.40 -10.82 7.71
CA ASP A 347 8.87 -9.92 6.67
C ASP A 347 10.05 -9.09 7.16
N THR A 348 11.19 -9.31 6.57
CA THR A 348 12.48 -8.69 6.92
C THR A 348 12.48 -7.16 6.86
N ALA A 349 11.86 -6.58 5.85
CA ALA A 349 11.78 -5.14 5.71
C ALA A 349 10.79 -4.56 6.74
N GLN A 350 9.66 -5.23 6.92
CA GLN A 350 8.59 -4.78 7.82
C GLN A 350 9.02 -4.82 9.30
N ILE A 351 9.79 -5.83 9.71
CA ILE A 351 10.28 -5.89 11.09
C ILE A 351 11.28 -4.76 11.37
N GLY A 352 12.16 -4.43 10.41
CA GLY A 352 13.09 -3.30 10.53
C GLY A 352 12.36 -1.98 10.72
N ILE A 353 11.35 -1.71 9.91
CA ILE A 353 10.51 -0.51 10.03
C ILE A 353 9.76 -0.51 11.37
N SER A 354 9.18 -1.64 11.78
CA SER A 354 8.43 -1.75 13.03
C SER A 354 9.29 -1.47 14.26
N LEU A 355 10.52 -1.97 14.30
CA LEU A 355 11.46 -1.71 15.40
C LEU A 355 11.86 -0.23 15.44
N SER A 356 12.03 0.42 14.29
CA SER A 356 12.36 1.84 14.23
C SER A 356 11.20 2.74 14.67
N GLU A 357 9.96 2.35 14.39
CA GLU A 357 8.75 3.06 14.88
C GLU A 357 8.72 3.10 16.42
N TRP A 358 9.01 1.97 17.06
CA TRP A 358 9.07 1.91 18.52
C TRP A 358 10.31 2.58 19.11
N ALA A 359 11.43 2.57 18.39
CA ALA A 359 12.61 3.32 18.75
C ALA A 359 12.35 4.84 18.80
N ALA A 360 11.51 5.34 17.89
CA ALA A 360 11.08 6.74 17.88
C ALA A 360 10.20 7.11 19.07
N GLN A 361 9.54 6.13 19.69
CA GLN A 361 8.77 6.31 20.92
C GLN A 361 9.63 6.22 22.18
N GLY A 362 10.95 6.01 22.03
CA GLY A 362 11.93 6.02 23.09
C GLY A 362 12.85 4.80 23.13
N ASP A 363 12.32 3.60 22.90
CA ASP A 363 13.12 2.36 22.89
C ASP A 363 12.49 1.27 21.99
N TRP A 364 13.30 0.64 21.14
CA TRP A 364 12.85 -0.43 20.24
C TRP A 364 12.27 -1.64 20.99
N ARG A 365 12.69 -1.90 22.22
CA ARG A 365 12.20 -3.00 23.07
C ARG A 365 10.73 -2.85 23.47
N LEU A 366 10.18 -1.65 23.36
CA LEU A 366 8.75 -1.39 23.54
C LEU A 366 7.90 -2.19 22.54
N TYR A 367 8.42 -2.54 21.37
CA TYR A 367 7.77 -3.42 20.43
C TYR A 367 7.35 -4.75 21.08
N PHE A 368 8.23 -5.34 21.86
CA PHE A 368 8.01 -6.61 22.54
C PHE A 368 7.20 -6.43 23.82
N LEU A 369 7.53 -5.44 24.63
CA LEU A 369 6.79 -5.12 25.85
C LEU A 369 5.31 -4.84 25.56
N HIS A 370 5.02 -4.09 24.54
CA HIS A 370 3.64 -3.79 24.13
C HIS A 370 2.91 -5.05 23.63
N ARG A 371 3.58 -5.96 22.94
CA ARG A 371 3.03 -7.28 22.57
C ARG A 371 2.60 -8.06 23.82
N ASP A 372 3.48 -8.13 24.79
CA ASP A 372 3.24 -8.88 26.04
C ASP A 372 2.11 -8.23 26.86
N ARG A 373 2.02 -6.90 26.82
CA ARG A 373 0.88 -6.16 27.42
C ARG A 373 -0.44 -6.45 26.70
N ILE A 374 -0.47 -6.55 25.39
CA ILE A 374 -1.68 -6.92 24.61
C ILE A 374 -2.20 -8.29 25.08
N GLU A 375 -1.33 -9.26 25.28
CA GLU A 375 -1.72 -10.59 25.76
C GLU A 375 -2.37 -10.58 27.14
N GLN A 376 -1.99 -9.64 27.97
CA GLN A 376 -2.50 -9.49 29.34
C GLN A 376 -3.77 -8.65 29.43
N VAL A 377 -4.21 -8.00 28.35
CA VAL A 377 -5.43 -7.18 28.37
C VAL A 377 -6.64 -8.02 28.74
N ARG A 378 -7.42 -7.50 29.66
CA ARG A 378 -8.69 -8.07 30.14
C ARG A 378 -9.86 -7.10 29.89
N PRO A 379 -11.11 -7.58 29.86
CA PRO A 379 -12.29 -6.74 29.64
C PRO A 379 -12.39 -5.53 30.57
N GLU A 380 -12.05 -5.73 31.83
CA GLU A 380 -12.12 -4.67 32.87
C GLU A 380 -11.12 -3.56 32.59
N LYS A 381 -9.94 -3.89 32.04
CA LYS A 381 -8.94 -2.88 31.67
C LYS A 381 -9.38 -2.09 30.43
N VAL A 382 -10.00 -2.73 29.46
CA VAL A 382 -10.57 -2.09 28.26
C VAL A 382 -11.70 -1.13 28.67
N GLN A 383 -12.56 -1.55 29.56
CA GLN A 383 -13.63 -0.73 30.11
C GLN A 383 -13.07 0.46 30.89
N ALA A 384 -12.08 0.23 31.72
CA ALA A 384 -11.45 1.27 32.54
C ALA A 384 -10.80 2.36 31.69
N VAL A 385 -10.05 2.00 30.64
CA VAL A 385 -9.45 3.01 29.74
C VAL A 385 -10.51 3.73 28.91
N ALA A 386 -11.58 3.06 28.50
CA ALA A 386 -12.70 3.71 27.83
C ALA A 386 -13.38 4.73 28.76
N ALA A 387 -13.70 4.35 29.99
CA ALA A 387 -14.28 5.25 30.97
C ALA A 387 -13.37 6.45 31.34
N LYS A 388 -12.05 6.24 31.31
CA LYS A 388 -11.06 7.26 31.64
C LYS A 388 -10.88 8.29 30.50
N TYR A 389 -10.76 7.84 29.29
CA TYR A 389 -10.35 8.69 28.15
C TYR A 389 -11.48 9.05 27.18
N LEU A 390 -12.46 8.18 26.97
CA LEU A 390 -13.54 8.38 26.00
C LEU A 390 -14.70 9.16 26.64
N GLN A 391 -14.44 10.36 27.01
CA GLN A 391 -15.38 11.28 27.68
C GLN A 391 -15.71 12.49 26.80
N ARG A 392 -16.89 13.03 26.96
CA ARG A 392 -17.35 14.19 26.23
C ARG A 392 -16.40 15.38 26.35
N ASN A 393 -15.81 15.62 27.50
CA ASN A 393 -14.88 16.72 27.73
C ASN A 393 -13.51 16.51 27.08
N ASN A 394 -13.21 15.29 26.66
CA ASN A 394 -12.00 14.90 25.93
C ASN A 394 -12.24 14.75 24.43
N ARG A 395 -13.42 15.10 23.97
CA ARG A 395 -13.86 14.81 22.61
C ARG A 395 -13.74 15.99 21.67
N THR A 396 -13.17 15.75 20.52
CA THR A 396 -13.27 16.63 19.36
C THR A 396 -14.08 15.94 18.28
N VAL A 397 -15.21 16.51 17.88
CA VAL A 397 -16.08 15.99 16.83
C VAL A 397 -15.91 16.83 15.59
N GLY A 398 -15.72 16.20 14.47
CA GLY A 398 -15.71 16.83 13.19
C GLY A 398 -16.76 16.27 12.25
N VAL A 399 -17.40 17.13 11.52
CA VAL A 399 -18.31 16.74 10.45
C VAL A 399 -17.86 17.36 9.14
N PHE A 400 -17.82 16.56 8.12
CA PHE A 400 -17.66 16.99 6.75
C PHE A 400 -19.04 17.03 6.09
N ILE A 401 -19.48 18.20 5.79
CA ILE A 401 -20.74 18.43 5.10
C ILE A 401 -20.39 18.74 3.65
N PRO A 402 -20.73 17.85 2.71
CA PRO A 402 -20.57 18.12 1.30
C PRO A 402 -21.42 19.33 0.94
N THR A 403 -20.82 20.25 0.31
CA THR A 403 -21.48 21.42 -0.21
C THR A 403 -21.13 21.56 -1.66
N GLU A 404 -21.96 22.29 -2.33
CA GLU A 404 -21.52 22.74 -3.63
C GLU A 404 -20.30 23.62 -3.49
N GLN A 405 -20.12 24.03 -2.31
CA GLN A 405 -18.89 24.72 -1.82
C GLN A 405 -18.50 24.38 -0.36
N ALA A 406 -16.28 23.86 4.18
CA ALA A 406 -15.63 23.33 6.25
C ALA A 406 -15.10 23.39 7.85
N GLU A 407 -12.96 20.15 19.69
CA GLU A 407 -12.63 19.89 21.73
C GLU A 407 -11.56 19.10 22.63
N ARG A 408 -10.59 17.76 24.65
CA ARG A 408 -9.47 17.29 25.49
C ARG A 408 -9.67 16.88 26.97
N VAL A 409 -8.77 15.92 27.67
CA VAL A 409 -8.69 15.47 29.07
C VAL A 409 -7.24 15.47 29.54
N ALA A 410 -6.97 15.45 30.83
CA ALA A 410 -5.63 15.28 31.42
C ALA A 410 -5.06 13.90 31.10
N ILE A 411 -3.92 13.86 30.48
CA ILE A 411 -3.25 12.64 30.03
C ILE A 411 -1.93 12.48 30.77
N PRO A 412 -1.58 11.25 31.21
CA PRO A 412 -0.30 10.98 31.86
C PRO A 412 0.89 11.39 30.99
N SER A 413 1.94 11.86 31.59
CA SER A 413 3.21 12.09 30.92
C SER A 413 3.81 10.80 30.38
N THR A 414 4.69 10.89 29.42
CA THR A 414 5.45 9.74 28.90
C THR A 414 6.22 9.08 30.03
N PRO A 415 6.06 7.77 30.26
CA PRO A 415 6.76 7.05 31.32
C PRO A 415 8.27 6.97 31.05
N ASP A 416 9.05 6.65 32.05
CA ASP A 416 10.45 6.29 31.87
C ASP A 416 10.56 4.97 31.11
N VAL A 417 10.91 5.10 29.83
CA VAL A 417 10.99 3.96 28.91
C VAL A 417 12.12 3.02 29.29
N ALA A 418 13.24 3.54 29.79
CA ALA A 418 14.37 2.72 30.19
C ALA A 418 13.99 1.80 31.37
N ALA A 419 13.28 2.33 32.35
CA ALA A 419 12.75 1.57 33.49
C ALA A 419 11.73 0.51 33.05
N LEU A 420 10.85 0.81 32.07
CA LEU A 420 9.83 -0.13 31.58
C LEU A 420 10.41 -1.40 30.94
N VAL A 421 11.58 -1.30 30.33
CA VAL A 421 12.18 -2.40 29.55
C VAL A 421 13.45 -2.97 30.17
N ALA A 422 13.90 -2.45 31.33
CA ALA A 422 15.15 -2.81 31.96
C ALA A 422 15.29 -4.33 32.20
N ASP A 423 14.27 -4.98 32.69
CA ASP A 423 14.24 -6.41 33.00
C ASP A 423 13.57 -7.27 31.91
N TYR A 424 13.17 -6.67 30.82
CA TYR A 424 12.46 -7.39 29.77
C TYR A 424 13.40 -8.27 28.94
N LYS A 425 13.18 -9.55 28.99
CA LYS A 425 14.02 -10.57 28.31
C LYS A 425 13.49 -11.06 26.94
N GLY A 426 12.31 -10.62 26.56
CA GLY A 426 11.69 -11.04 25.28
C GLY A 426 11.04 -12.42 25.35
N ARG A 427 10.67 -12.94 24.22
CA ARG A 427 10.13 -14.30 24.02
C ARG A 427 11.10 -15.16 23.24
N ALA A 428 10.79 -16.47 23.15
CA ALA A 428 11.51 -17.41 22.29
C ALA A 428 11.56 -16.92 20.84
N ALA A 429 12.64 -17.16 20.16
CA ALA A 429 12.83 -16.80 18.77
C ALA A 429 11.83 -17.53 17.86
N ILE A 430 11.43 -16.91 16.79
CA ILE A 430 10.61 -17.52 15.72
C ILE A 430 11.51 -18.52 14.97
N ALA A 431 10.95 -19.66 14.56
CA ALA A 431 11.65 -20.68 13.79
C ALA A 431 12.37 -20.09 12.57
N GLU A 432 13.63 -20.41 12.41
CA GLU A 432 14.44 -19.93 11.29
C GLU A 432 14.09 -20.68 9.99
N GLY A 433 14.20 -20.01 8.88
CA GLY A 433 14.05 -20.59 7.55
C GLY A 433 15.38 -21.10 6.99
N GLU A 434 15.32 -21.79 5.86
CA GLU A 434 16.52 -22.18 5.09
C GLU A 434 17.10 -21.03 4.28
N ALA A 435 18.37 -21.09 3.96
CA ALA A 435 18.96 -20.23 2.94
C ALA A 435 18.39 -20.63 1.56
N PHE A 436 17.63 -19.75 0.96
CA PHE A 436 16.97 -19.98 -0.33
C PHE A 436 17.39 -18.97 -1.39
N GLU A 437 18.05 -19.46 -2.44
CA GLU A 437 18.38 -18.61 -3.59
C GLU A 437 17.21 -18.59 -4.58
N ALA A 438 16.58 -17.43 -4.75
CA ALA A 438 15.43 -17.24 -5.63
C ALA A 438 15.83 -17.04 -7.10
N THR A 439 16.80 -17.85 -7.61
CA THR A 439 17.12 -17.88 -9.04
C THR A 439 16.09 -18.72 -9.81
N PRO A 440 15.81 -18.42 -11.07
CA PRO A 440 14.90 -19.24 -11.88
C PRO A 440 15.28 -20.73 -11.90
N GLU A 441 16.56 -21.03 -11.97
CA GLU A 441 17.10 -22.39 -12.05
C GLU A 441 16.87 -23.14 -10.72
N ASN A 442 17.15 -22.52 -9.57
CA ASN A 442 16.94 -23.15 -8.27
C ASN A 442 15.45 -23.34 -7.98
N VAL A 443 14.62 -22.35 -8.30
CA VAL A 443 13.16 -22.48 -8.16
C VAL A 443 12.65 -23.63 -9.03
N GLU A 444 13.07 -23.68 -10.31
CA GLU A 444 12.64 -24.75 -11.24
C GLU A 444 13.04 -26.15 -10.76
N ALA A 445 14.25 -26.30 -10.26
CA ALA A 445 14.74 -27.59 -9.76
C ALA A 445 13.95 -28.11 -8.55
N ARG A 446 13.29 -27.23 -7.80
CA ARG A 446 12.53 -27.59 -6.59
C ARG A 446 11.03 -27.64 -6.79
N VAL A 447 10.52 -27.02 -7.83
CA VAL A 447 9.09 -26.99 -8.15
C VAL A 447 8.59 -28.37 -8.56
N LYS A 448 7.52 -28.83 -7.94
CA LYS A 448 6.76 -30.01 -8.33
C LYS A 448 5.47 -29.58 -9.02
N ARG A 449 5.22 -30.13 -10.19
CA ARG A 449 3.99 -29.87 -10.97
C ARG A 449 3.19 -31.16 -11.14
N LEU A 450 1.91 -31.06 -10.97
CA LEU A 450 0.96 -32.16 -11.18
C LEU A 450 -0.39 -31.57 -11.61
N GLU A 451 -1.28 -32.45 -12.00
CA GLU A 451 -2.66 -32.09 -12.34
C GLU A 451 -3.61 -32.98 -11.54
N LEU A 452 -4.64 -32.40 -10.96
CA LEU A 452 -5.67 -33.17 -10.28
C LEU A 452 -6.64 -33.78 -11.30
N PRO A 453 -7.28 -34.90 -10.98
CA PRO A 453 -8.13 -35.61 -11.92
C PRO A 453 -9.24 -34.81 -12.58
N ASP A 454 -9.70 -33.74 -11.93
CA ASP A 454 -10.72 -32.83 -12.41
C ASP A 454 -10.21 -31.61 -13.19
N GLY A 455 -8.88 -31.50 -13.44
CA GLY A 455 -8.28 -30.48 -14.35
C GLY A 455 -7.58 -29.30 -13.69
N ILE A 456 -7.51 -29.23 -12.37
CA ILE A 456 -6.73 -28.19 -11.67
C ILE A 456 -5.23 -28.47 -11.83
N LYS A 457 -4.51 -27.51 -12.38
CA LYS A 457 -3.05 -27.50 -12.50
C LYS A 457 -2.41 -27.09 -11.18
N VAL A 458 -1.65 -27.98 -10.55
CA VAL A 458 -1.02 -27.73 -9.25
C VAL A 458 0.48 -27.47 -9.40
N THR A 459 0.98 -26.50 -8.68
CA THR A 459 2.40 -26.16 -8.53
C THR A 459 2.77 -26.08 -7.06
N LEU A 460 3.76 -26.85 -6.64
CA LEU A 460 4.22 -26.93 -5.26
C LEU A 460 5.71 -26.56 -5.19
N LEU A 461 6.05 -25.65 -4.28
CA LEU A 461 7.42 -25.27 -3.94
C LEU A 461 7.62 -25.37 -2.43
N PRO A 462 7.87 -26.57 -1.90
CA PRO A 462 8.18 -26.75 -0.49
C PRO A 462 9.58 -26.20 -0.17
N LYS A 463 9.66 -25.36 0.85
CA LYS A 463 10.89 -24.79 1.39
C LYS A 463 10.70 -24.39 2.85
N LYS A 464 11.75 -24.41 3.64
CA LYS A 464 11.73 -23.89 5.01
C LYS A 464 11.65 -22.38 4.99
N SER A 465 10.55 -21.82 5.45
CA SER A 465 10.38 -20.38 5.61
C SER A 465 10.43 -19.97 7.08
N ARG A 466 10.90 -18.77 7.36
CA ARG A 466 10.90 -18.22 8.71
C ARG A 466 9.48 -18.16 9.25
N GLY A 467 9.27 -18.63 10.49
CA GLY A 467 7.95 -18.68 11.09
C GLY A 467 7.03 -19.73 10.48
N GLU A 468 7.61 -20.67 9.69
CA GLU A 468 6.88 -21.75 9.02
C GLU A 468 5.76 -21.29 8.10
N GLU A 469 5.98 -20.15 7.45
CA GLU A 469 5.00 -19.47 6.62
C GLU A 469 4.72 -20.22 5.31
N VAL A 470 3.45 -20.24 4.90
CA VAL A 470 2.99 -20.82 3.65
C VAL A 470 2.06 -19.87 2.92
N HIS A 471 2.30 -19.69 1.63
CA HIS A 471 1.44 -18.96 0.72
C HIS A 471 0.75 -19.89 -0.26
N VAL A 472 -0.58 -19.74 -0.37
CA VAL A 472 -1.39 -20.50 -1.32
C VAL A 472 -2.17 -19.55 -2.21
N THR A 473 -2.16 -19.81 -3.51
CA THR A 473 -2.97 -19.11 -4.49
C THR A 473 -3.78 -20.11 -5.29
N LEU A 474 -5.09 -19.99 -5.26
CA LEU A 474 -6.02 -20.76 -6.09
C LEU A 474 -6.76 -19.81 -7.03
N THR A 475 -6.69 -20.06 -8.32
CA THR A 475 -7.52 -19.38 -9.33
C THR A 475 -8.42 -20.39 -10.02
N LEU A 476 -9.71 -20.13 -10.03
CA LEU A 476 -10.72 -20.90 -10.74
C LEU A 476 -11.27 -20.06 -11.90
N ARG A 477 -11.42 -20.70 -13.06
CA ARG A 477 -11.90 -20.04 -14.27
C ARG A 477 -13.26 -20.59 -14.65
N TYR A 478 -14.16 -19.69 -15.08
CA TYR A 478 -15.55 -20.05 -15.31
C TYR A 478 -16.18 -19.21 -16.41
N GLY A 479 -17.22 -19.78 -17.03
CA GLY A 479 -18.01 -19.13 -18.05
C GLY A 479 -17.26 -18.80 -19.33
N ASP A 480 -17.87 -18.03 -20.19
CA ASP A 480 -17.34 -17.53 -21.44
C ASP A 480 -17.94 -16.16 -21.79
N GLN A 481 -17.58 -15.62 -22.95
CA GLN A 481 -18.02 -14.32 -23.42
C GLN A 481 -19.54 -14.17 -23.51
N GLU A 482 -20.25 -15.22 -23.91
CA GLU A 482 -21.70 -15.18 -24.13
C GLU A 482 -22.46 -15.45 -22.83
N ASN A 483 -21.98 -16.43 -22.07
CA ASN A 483 -22.61 -16.86 -20.82
C ASN A 483 -22.54 -15.82 -19.71
N LEU A 484 -21.48 -15.01 -19.67
CA LEU A 484 -21.26 -13.99 -18.64
C LEU A 484 -21.74 -12.60 -19.04
N LYS A 485 -22.23 -12.44 -20.27
CA LYS A 485 -22.78 -11.16 -20.76
C LYS A 485 -23.92 -10.67 -19.88
N GLY A 486 -23.75 -9.47 -19.34
CA GLY A 486 -24.70 -8.84 -18.41
C GLY A 486 -24.61 -9.34 -16.96
N LEU A 487 -23.70 -10.27 -16.68
CA LEU A 487 -23.43 -10.77 -15.32
C LEU A 487 -22.17 -10.17 -14.71
N GLU A 488 -21.45 -9.29 -15.44
CA GLU A 488 -20.17 -8.74 -15.01
C GLU A 488 -20.22 -8.02 -13.64
N PRO A 489 -21.25 -7.23 -13.34
CA PRO A 489 -21.35 -6.59 -12.02
C PRO A 489 -21.57 -7.62 -10.90
N ALA A 490 -22.35 -8.65 -11.14
CA ALA A 490 -22.60 -9.72 -10.18
C ALA A 490 -21.36 -10.64 -10.01
N ALA A 491 -20.64 -10.92 -11.09
CA ALA A 491 -19.41 -11.71 -11.06
C ALA A 491 -18.36 -11.12 -10.13
N GLY A 492 -18.26 -9.79 -10.06
CA GLY A 492 -17.35 -9.09 -9.17
C GLY A 492 -17.62 -9.29 -7.66
N PHE A 493 -18.78 -9.82 -7.27
CA PHE A 493 -19.06 -10.18 -5.88
C PHE A 493 -18.76 -11.64 -5.54
N LEU A 494 -18.60 -12.52 -6.52
CA LEU A 494 -18.59 -13.95 -6.32
C LEU A 494 -17.60 -14.39 -5.25
N GLY A 495 -16.33 -14.09 -5.40
CA GLY A 495 -15.27 -14.54 -4.51
C GLY A 495 -15.40 -13.99 -3.11
N GLU A 496 -15.73 -12.73 -2.96
CA GLU A 496 -15.91 -12.09 -1.67
C GLU A 496 -17.18 -12.59 -0.96
N LEU A 497 -18.28 -12.77 -1.68
CA LEU A 497 -19.53 -13.26 -1.12
C LEU A 497 -19.45 -14.75 -0.70
N MET A 498 -18.65 -15.56 -1.36
CA MET A 498 -18.34 -16.93 -0.95
C MET A 498 -17.67 -16.98 0.43
N LEU A 499 -16.90 -15.94 0.79
CA LEU A 499 -16.24 -15.81 2.10
C LEU A 499 -17.18 -15.26 3.20
N ARG A 500 -18.38 -14.82 2.88
CA ARG A 500 -19.35 -14.24 3.81
C ARG A 500 -20.18 -15.26 4.57
N GLY A 501 -19.88 -16.54 4.49
CA GLY A 501 -20.50 -17.62 5.23
C GLY A 501 -20.56 -18.93 4.47
N THR A 502 -20.49 -20.02 5.18
CA THR A 502 -20.66 -21.40 4.69
C THR A 502 -21.82 -22.06 5.44
N LYS A 503 -22.22 -23.26 5.03
CA LYS A 503 -23.26 -24.04 5.75
C LYS A 503 -22.89 -24.31 7.21
N LYS A 504 -21.61 -24.29 7.57
CA LYS A 504 -21.12 -24.62 8.89
C LYS A 504 -20.65 -23.41 9.70
N LEU A 505 -20.17 -22.38 9.03
CA LEU A 505 -19.56 -21.22 9.65
C LEU A 505 -20.21 -19.93 9.17
N SER A 506 -20.60 -19.07 10.05
CA SER A 506 -20.97 -17.69 9.76
C SER A 506 -19.75 -16.89 9.28
N TYR A 507 -19.93 -15.74 8.71
CA TYR A 507 -18.85 -14.85 8.29
C TYR A 507 -17.90 -14.51 9.43
N GLN A 508 -18.46 -14.23 10.60
CA GLN A 508 -17.68 -13.96 11.79
C GLN A 508 -16.86 -15.18 12.23
N GLN A 509 -17.48 -16.36 12.28
CA GLN A 509 -16.79 -17.61 12.64
C GLN A 509 -15.68 -17.98 11.66
N ILE A 510 -15.84 -17.68 10.38
CA ILE A 510 -14.73 -17.84 9.40
C ILE A 510 -13.56 -16.92 9.78
N ARG A 511 -13.83 -15.68 10.17
CA ARG A 511 -12.78 -14.73 10.58
C ARG A 511 -12.12 -15.18 11.88
N ASP A 512 -12.90 -15.56 12.87
CA ASP A 512 -12.43 -16.04 14.18
C ASP A 512 -11.57 -17.30 14.03
N GLU A 513 -11.96 -18.24 13.18
CA GLU A 513 -11.17 -19.43 12.86
C GLU A 513 -9.88 -19.12 12.14
N LEU A 514 -9.89 -18.20 11.17
CA LEU A 514 -8.67 -17.78 10.50
C LEU A 514 -7.72 -17.08 11.47
N ASP A 515 -8.23 -16.31 12.40
CA ASP A 515 -7.45 -15.63 13.43
C ASP A 515 -6.88 -16.64 14.42
N ARG A 516 -7.66 -17.62 14.86
CA ARG A 516 -7.21 -18.74 15.68
C ARG A 516 -6.08 -19.55 15.01
N LEU A 517 -6.19 -19.76 13.71
CA LEU A 517 -5.20 -20.47 12.89
C LEU A 517 -3.99 -19.59 12.52
N THR A 518 -3.94 -18.37 12.98
CA THR A 518 -2.89 -17.41 12.58
C THR A 518 -2.77 -17.31 11.06
N ALA A 519 -3.90 -17.21 10.37
CA ALA A 519 -3.96 -17.31 8.93
C ALA A 519 -4.81 -16.20 8.29
N SER A 520 -4.67 -16.03 7.02
CA SER A 520 -5.53 -15.18 6.21
C SER A 520 -6.07 -15.95 5.01
N LEU A 521 -7.29 -15.64 4.67
CA LEU A 521 -7.95 -16.09 3.44
C LEU A 521 -8.68 -14.89 2.83
N SER A 522 -8.36 -14.57 1.61
CA SER A 522 -8.96 -13.48 0.88
C SER A 522 -9.32 -13.92 -0.54
N SER A 523 -10.31 -13.28 -1.12
CA SER A 523 -10.62 -13.43 -2.52
C SER A 523 -10.24 -12.18 -3.30
N GLY A 524 -9.85 -12.38 -4.55
CA GLY A 524 -9.64 -11.32 -5.51
C GLY A 524 -10.30 -11.68 -6.83
N ASP A 525 -10.66 -10.70 -7.59
CA ASP A 525 -11.04 -10.92 -8.98
C ASP A 525 -9.80 -11.36 -9.74
N GLY A 526 -9.85 -12.46 -10.45
CA GLY A 526 -8.77 -13.24 -11.07
C GLY A 526 -7.81 -12.55 -12.04
N GLY A 527 -7.45 -11.33 -11.77
CA GLY A 527 -6.43 -10.54 -12.45
C GLY A 527 -5.13 -10.61 -11.69
N GLY A 528 -4.12 -11.21 -12.27
CA GLY A 528 -2.80 -11.48 -11.73
C GLY A 528 -2.19 -10.32 -10.95
N GLY A 529 -1.48 -10.65 -9.90
CA GLY A 529 -0.92 -9.79 -8.89
C GLY A 529 -0.33 -8.46 -9.39
N ARG A 530 -0.92 -7.37 -9.00
CA ARG A 530 -0.30 -6.07 -9.09
C ARG A 530 0.80 -5.96 -8.05
N ARG A 531 2.00 -6.19 -8.49
CA ARG A 531 3.22 -5.85 -7.76
C ARG A 531 3.44 -4.34 -7.82
N GLY A 532 3.70 -3.75 -6.72
CA GLY A 532 4.18 -2.38 -6.56
C GLY A 532 3.48 -1.70 -5.39
N GLY A 533 4.22 -1.41 -4.33
CA GLY A 533 3.78 -0.66 -3.18
C GLY A 533 3.24 0.72 -3.55
N GLY A 534 1.97 0.79 -3.83
CA GLY A 534 1.21 2.00 -4.08
C GLY A 534 -0.07 1.90 -3.27
N ARG A 535 -0.31 2.86 -2.42
CA ARG A 535 -1.53 3.05 -1.63
C ARG A 535 -2.77 2.60 -2.40
N ARG A 536 -3.66 1.91 -1.76
CA ARG A 536 -5.01 1.58 -2.19
C ARG A 536 -5.76 2.87 -2.57
N GLY A 537 -5.61 3.27 -3.80
CA GLY A 537 -6.59 4.13 -4.45
C GLY A 537 -7.78 3.21 -4.73
N GLY A 538 -8.88 3.47 -4.06
CA GLY A 538 -10.15 2.79 -4.25
C GLY A 538 -10.63 2.90 -5.68
N GLY A 539 -10.30 1.94 -6.51
CA GLY A 539 -10.86 1.75 -7.83
C GLY A 539 -11.64 0.45 -7.80
N GLY A 540 -12.91 0.52 -7.59
CA GLY A 540 -13.88 -0.57 -7.82
C GLY A 540 -13.92 -0.97 -9.28
N GLY A 541 -12.89 -1.64 -9.76
CA GLY A 541 -12.86 -2.31 -11.05
C GLY A 541 -12.77 -3.78 -10.74
N GLY A 542 -13.87 -4.50 -10.81
CA GLY A 542 -13.89 -5.94 -10.85
C GLY A 542 -12.91 -6.41 -11.91
N GLY A 543 -12.10 -7.43 -11.65
CA GLY A 543 -11.25 -8.08 -12.62
C GLY A 543 -12.09 -8.59 -13.79
N PRO A 544 -11.48 -9.04 -14.88
CA PRO A 544 -12.25 -9.53 -16.02
C PRO A 544 -13.14 -10.67 -15.54
N ALA A 545 -14.44 -10.56 -15.83
CA ALA A 545 -15.39 -11.63 -15.57
C ALA A 545 -14.83 -12.96 -16.13
N GLY A 546 -15.05 -14.05 -15.42
CA GLY A 546 -14.60 -15.38 -15.84
C GLY A 546 -13.44 -15.98 -15.04
N ALA A 547 -13.01 -15.32 -13.95
CA ALA A 547 -12.07 -15.91 -13.01
C ALA A 547 -12.33 -15.43 -11.58
N VAL A 548 -12.09 -16.28 -10.60
CA VAL A 548 -12.07 -15.95 -9.18
C VAL A 548 -10.80 -16.52 -8.55
N SER A 549 -10.12 -15.75 -7.77
CA SER A 549 -8.88 -16.14 -7.09
C SER A 549 -9.03 -16.07 -5.58
N PHE A 550 -8.44 -17.00 -4.89
CA PHE A 550 -8.29 -17.05 -3.44
C PHE A 550 -6.82 -17.06 -3.08
N SER A 551 -6.42 -16.20 -2.19
CA SER A 551 -5.07 -16.09 -1.65
C SER A 551 -5.10 -16.38 -0.16
N MET A 552 -4.20 -17.22 0.28
CA MET A 552 -4.07 -17.65 1.67
C MET A 552 -2.63 -17.49 2.14
N GLN A 553 -2.50 -17.13 3.38
CA GLN A 553 -1.26 -17.15 4.14
C GLN A 553 -1.54 -17.86 5.46
N ALA A 554 -0.74 -18.83 5.80
CA ALA A 554 -0.89 -19.65 6.98
C ALA A 554 0.48 -20.12 7.49
N LYS A 555 0.52 -20.76 8.63
CA LYS A 555 1.67 -21.55 9.09
C LYS A 555 1.52 -23.00 8.67
N ARG A 556 2.63 -23.70 8.65
CA ARG A 556 2.70 -25.14 8.33
C ARG A 556 1.64 -25.95 9.08
N ASP A 557 1.60 -25.83 10.40
CA ASP A 557 0.72 -26.62 11.26
C ASP A 557 -0.75 -26.24 11.13
N THR A 558 -1.03 -25.00 10.77
CA THR A 558 -2.41 -24.49 10.63
C THR A 558 -2.96 -24.55 9.22
N LEU A 559 -2.10 -24.75 8.22
CA LEU A 559 -2.50 -24.83 6.81
C LEU A 559 -3.62 -25.83 6.53
N PRO A 560 -3.61 -27.08 7.08
CA PRO A 560 -4.71 -28.00 6.86
C PRO A 560 -6.08 -27.47 7.33
N GLY A 561 -6.11 -26.74 8.44
CA GLY A 561 -7.32 -26.08 8.93
C GLY A 561 -7.80 -24.98 7.98
N VAL A 562 -6.89 -24.21 7.43
CA VAL A 562 -7.21 -23.15 6.45
C VAL A 562 -7.73 -23.74 5.13
N LEU A 563 -7.14 -24.84 4.67
CA LEU A 563 -7.59 -25.56 3.47
C LEU A 563 -8.99 -26.17 3.68
N GLU A 564 -9.34 -26.60 4.92
CA GLU A 564 -10.68 -27.07 5.22
C GLU A 564 -11.71 -25.91 5.21
N ILE A 565 -11.33 -24.73 5.71
CA ILE A 565 -12.16 -23.51 5.55
C ILE A 565 -12.34 -23.17 4.07
N LEU A 566 -11.27 -23.22 3.28
CA LEU A 566 -11.36 -23.03 1.84
C LEU A 566 -12.31 -24.07 1.18
N ARG A 567 -12.22 -25.33 1.57
CA ARG A 567 -13.12 -26.38 1.09
C ARG A 567 -14.59 -26.01 1.35
N GLN A 568 -14.91 -25.55 2.54
CA GLN A 568 -16.28 -25.12 2.87
C GLN A 568 -16.70 -23.90 2.05
N VAL A 569 -15.82 -22.92 1.90
CA VAL A 569 -16.05 -21.73 1.07
C VAL A 569 -16.30 -22.11 -0.40
N LEU A 570 -15.55 -23.07 -0.93
CA LEU A 570 -15.71 -23.51 -2.31
C LEU A 570 -16.97 -24.36 -2.54
N ARG A 571 -17.26 -25.29 -1.63
CA ARG A 571 -18.27 -26.33 -1.83
C ARG A 571 -19.62 -26.03 -1.17
N GLU A 572 -19.61 -25.23 -0.13
CA GLU A 572 -20.77 -25.04 0.74
C GLU A 572 -21.02 -23.56 1.10
N PRO A 573 -20.73 -22.58 0.18
CA PRO A 573 -20.99 -21.19 0.51
C PRO A 573 -22.47 -20.92 0.66
N LEU A 574 -22.85 -20.08 1.60
CA LEU A 574 -24.24 -19.63 1.79
C LEU A 574 -24.66 -18.59 0.76
N LEU A 575 -23.71 -17.76 0.31
CA LEU A 575 -23.97 -16.61 -0.58
C LEU A 575 -25.12 -15.73 -0.03
N PRO A 576 -25.00 -15.19 1.18
CA PRO A 576 -26.12 -14.58 1.89
C PRO A 576 -26.54 -13.25 1.26
N ALA A 577 -27.83 -13.07 1.02
CA ALA A 577 -28.40 -11.92 0.30
C ALA A 577 -28.24 -10.62 1.10
N ASP A 578 -28.29 -10.65 2.41
CA ASP A 578 -28.04 -9.50 3.28
C ASP A 578 -26.59 -9.00 3.14
N GLN A 579 -25.63 -9.89 3.11
CA GLN A 579 -24.22 -9.58 2.90
C GLN A 579 -23.97 -9.05 1.48
N PHE A 580 -24.63 -9.58 0.49
CA PHE A 580 -24.60 -9.05 -0.87
C PHE A 580 -25.08 -7.59 -0.90
N GLU A 581 -26.17 -7.26 -0.23
CA GLU A 581 -26.70 -5.90 -0.20
C GLU A 581 -25.79 -4.93 0.59
N ILE A 582 -25.08 -5.42 1.61
CA ILE A 582 -24.05 -4.64 2.32
C ILE A 582 -22.91 -4.30 1.35
N MET A 583 -22.32 -5.31 0.71
CA MET A 583 -21.23 -5.14 -0.26
C MET A 583 -21.64 -4.26 -1.44
N LYS A 584 -22.85 -4.40 -1.92
CA LYS A 584 -23.41 -3.61 -3.03
C LYS A 584 -23.46 -2.14 -2.66
N ARG A 585 -23.92 -1.80 -1.46
CA ARG A 585 -23.96 -0.43 -0.96
C ARG A 585 -22.55 0.15 -0.76
N GLU A 586 -21.62 -0.60 -0.20
CA GLU A 586 -20.23 -0.19 -0.05
C GLU A 586 -19.61 0.16 -1.41
N ARG A 587 -19.84 -0.67 -2.42
CA ARG A 587 -19.37 -0.43 -3.79
C ARG A 587 -20.08 0.74 -4.48
N LEU A 588 -21.36 0.93 -4.25
CA LEU A 588 -22.12 2.07 -4.78
C LEU A 588 -21.62 3.38 -4.18
N ALA A 589 -21.40 3.43 -2.87
CA ALA A 589 -20.82 4.61 -2.19
C ALA A 589 -19.43 4.92 -2.76
N GLY A 590 -18.59 3.92 -2.97
CA GLY A 590 -17.28 4.08 -3.60
C GLY A 590 -17.39 4.64 -5.04
N LEU A 591 -18.35 4.22 -5.83
CA LEU A 591 -18.57 4.72 -7.20
C LEU A 591 -19.09 6.17 -7.17
N GLU A 592 -19.93 6.51 -6.21
CA GLU A 592 -20.44 7.89 -6.05
C GLU A 592 -19.28 8.86 -5.72
N GLN A 593 -18.36 8.49 -4.83
CA GLN A 593 -17.17 9.27 -4.52
C GLN A 593 -16.27 9.51 -5.75
N MET A 594 -16.23 8.55 -6.66
CA MET A 594 -15.42 8.63 -7.88
C MET A 594 -15.92 9.64 -8.91
N LYS A 595 -17.15 10.13 -8.81
CA LYS A 595 -17.76 11.02 -9.82
C LYS A 595 -17.03 12.35 -9.98
N THR A 596 -16.42 12.84 -8.94
CA THR A 596 -15.74 14.12 -8.90
C THR A 596 -14.23 13.99 -8.74
N GLU A 597 -13.68 12.75 -8.68
CA GLU A 597 -12.28 12.50 -8.46
C GLU A 597 -11.46 12.45 -9.77
N PRO A 598 -10.57 13.42 -10.02
CA PRO A 598 -9.75 13.46 -11.23
C PRO A 598 -8.97 12.16 -11.47
N ALA A 599 -8.42 11.57 -10.41
CA ALA A 599 -7.63 10.34 -10.43
C ALA A 599 -8.44 9.09 -10.84
N MET A 600 -9.75 9.18 -10.82
CA MET A 600 -10.66 8.09 -11.22
C MET A 600 -11.27 8.35 -12.61
N LEU A 601 -11.62 9.59 -12.91
CA LEU A 601 -12.26 9.99 -14.15
C LEU A 601 -11.32 9.88 -15.36
N ALA A 602 -10.10 10.39 -15.24
CA ALA A 602 -9.16 10.42 -16.36
C ALA A 602 -8.73 8.99 -16.80
N PRO A 603 -8.30 8.08 -15.93
CA PRO A 603 -7.95 6.72 -16.34
C PRO A 603 -9.14 5.93 -16.91
N ARG A 604 -10.33 6.15 -16.36
CA ARG A 604 -11.53 5.48 -16.84
C ARG A 604 -11.91 5.95 -18.25
N PHE A 605 -11.83 7.23 -18.50
CA PHE A 605 -12.06 7.79 -19.84
C PHE A 605 -11.02 7.26 -20.83
N LEU A 606 -9.75 7.27 -20.46
CA LEU A 606 -8.67 6.72 -21.27
C LEU A 606 -8.94 5.25 -21.64
N GLN A 607 -9.29 4.41 -20.67
CA GLN A 607 -9.57 2.99 -20.87
C GLN A 607 -10.76 2.77 -21.83
N ARG A 608 -11.81 3.58 -21.71
CA ARG A 608 -12.98 3.55 -22.62
C ARG A 608 -12.59 3.89 -24.05
N THR A 609 -11.80 4.94 -24.21
CA THR A 609 -11.32 5.38 -25.54
C THR A 609 -10.42 4.34 -26.19
N LEU A 610 -9.51 3.76 -25.44
CA LEU A 610 -8.59 2.73 -25.94
C LEU A 610 -9.28 1.37 -26.19
N SER A 611 -10.43 1.13 -25.61
CA SER A 611 -11.18 -0.13 -25.74
C SER A 611 -12.66 0.16 -26.09
N PRO A 612 -12.97 0.62 -27.30
CA PRO A 612 -14.29 1.10 -27.68
C PRO A 612 -15.24 -0.05 -28.01
N TYR A 613 -15.49 -0.92 -27.07
CA TYR A 613 -16.47 -1.99 -27.19
C TYR A 613 -17.91 -1.43 -27.07
N PRO A 614 -18.90 -1.99 -27.77
CA PRO A 614 -20.30 -1.61 -27.59
C PRO A 614 -20.84 -1.98 -26.20
N LYS A 615 -21.88 -1.31 -25.74
CA LYS A 615 -22.44 -1.41 -24.38
C LYS A 615 -22.86 -2.82 -23.95
N ASP A 616 -23.20 -3.67 -24.88
CA ASP A 616 -23.62 -5.05 -24.68
C ASP A 616 -22.47 -6.05 -24.71
N ASN A 617 -21.24 -5.60 -24.94
CA ASN A 617 -20.06 -6.45 -24.95
C ASN A 617 -19.52 -6.60 -23.53
N ILE A 618 -19.12 -7.80 -23.13
CA ILE A 618 -18.55 -8.10 -21.82
C ILE A 618 -17.29 -7.27 -21.49
N ARG A 619 -16.58 -6.76 -22.50
CA ARG A 619 -15.37 -5.93 -22.34
C ARG A 619 -15.68 -4.44 -22.30
N TYR A 620 -16.94 -4.06 -22.39
CA TYR A 620 -17.34 -2.68 -22.33
C TYR A 620 -16.94 -2.03 -21.02
N VAL A 621 -16.28 -0.92 -21.05
CA VAL A 621 -15.93 -0.11 -19.89
C VAL A 621 -17.02 0.95 -19.66
N PRO A 622 -17.89 0.78 -18.67
CA PRO A 622 -18.98 1.73 -18.41
C PRO A 622 -18.45 3.07 -17.90
N THR A 623 -19.16 4.16 -18.09
CA THR A 623 -18.92 5.41 -17.31
C THR A 623 -19.16 5.13 -15.84
N ILE A 624 -18.80 6.04 -14.95
CA ILE A 624 -19.07 5.86 -13.51
C ILE A 624 -20.58 5.80 -13.29
N GLN A 625 -21.35 6.64 -13.94
CA GLN A 625 -22.82 6.63 -13.86
C GLN A 625 -23.40 5.32 -14.38
N GLU A 626 -22.99 4.84 -15.53
CA GLU A 626 -23.41 3.53 -16.06
C GLU A 626 -22.96 2.38 -15.17
N GLY A 627 -21.83 2.53 -14.48
CA GLY A 627 -21.32 1.59 -13.49
C GLY A 627 -22.23 1.51 -12.28
N ILE A 628 -22.72 2.63 -11.79
CA ILE A 628 -23.70 2.73 -10.69
C ILE A 628 -25.01 2.07 -11.13
N GLU A 629 -25.55 2.40 -12.27
CA GLU A 629 -26.80 1.81 -12.81
C GLU A 629 -26.70 0.30 -12.96
N ARG A 630 -25.59 -0.20 -13.49
CA ARG A 630 -25.35 -1.65 -13.65
C ARG A 630 -25.19 -2.33 -12.30
N LEU A 631 -24.56 -1.69 -11.37
CA LEU A 631 -24.37 -2.21 -10.02
C LEU A 631 -25.67 -2.18 -9.22
N GLN A 632 -26.50 -1.18 -9.36
CA GLN A 632 -27.87 -1.13 -8.80
C GLN A 632 -28.75 -2.24 -9.34
N ALA A 633 -28.61 -2.61 -10.60
CA ALA A 633 -29.36 -3.69 -11.23
C ALA A 633 -28.83 -5.10 -10.89
N ALA A 634 -27.64 -5.22 -10.34
CA ALA A 634 -27.08 -6.51 -9.95
C ALA A 634 -27.83 -7.12 -8.76
N THR A 635 -28.07 -8.42 -8.81
CA THR A 635 -28.81 -9.16 -7.78
C THR A 635 -28.01 -10.34 -7.20
N CYS A 636 -28.32 -10.74 -6.00
CA CYS A 636 -27.72 -11.90 -5.34
C CYS A 636 -27.97 -13.19 -6.12
N GLU A 637 -29.15 -13.34 -6.73
CA GLU A 637 -29.52 -14.50 -7.56
C GLU A 637 -28.58 -14.65 -8.76
N GLN A 638 -28.10 -13.55 -9.32
CA GLN A 638 -27.11 -13.59 -10.41
C GLN A 638 -25.79 -14.17 -9.92
N VAL A 639 -25.36 -13.82 -8.72
CA VAL A 639 -24.13 -14.38 -8.09
C VAL A 639 -24.31 -15.87 -7.80
N VAL A 640 -25.46 -16.25 -7.24
CA VAL A 640 -25.83 -17.66 -6.99
C VAL A 640 -25.86 -18.46 -8.29
N ARG A 641 -26.39 -17.86 -9.37
CA ARG A 641 -26.38 -18.48 -10.71
C ARG A 641 -24.96 -18.68 -11.23
N ILE A 642 -24.09 -17.70 -11.10
CA ILE A 642 -22.67 -17.82 -11.53
C ILE A 642 -22.01 -18.96 -10.78
N TYR A 643 -22.18 -19.03 -9.48
CA TYR A 643 -21.62 -20.10 -8.63
C TYR A 643 -22.14 -21.48 -9.05
N ARG A 644 -23.44 -21.63 -9.25
CA ARG A 644 -24.06 -22.94 -9.53
C ARG A 644 -23.86 -23.46 -10.95
N GLU A 645 -23.91 -22.55 -11.94
CA GLU A 645 -23.89 -22.95 -13.35
C GLU A 645 -22.48 -22.95 -13.94
N TYR A 646 -21.61 -22.06 -13.51
CA TYR A 646 -20.33 -21.82 -14.19
C TYR A 646 -19.10 -22.17 -13.35
N LEU A 647 -19.16 -22.09 -12.01
CA LEU A 647 -17.98 -22.33 -11.19
C LEU A 647 -17.79 -23.81 -10.88
N GLY A 648 -16.56 -24.29 -10.99
CA GLY A 648 -16.18 -25.67 -10.73
C GLY A 648 -14.65 -25.83 -10.74
N SER A 649 -14.19 -27.06 -10.58
CA SER A 649 -12.76 -27.40 -10.52
C SER A 649 -12.16 -27.88 -11.84
N GLN A 650 -12.85 -27.71 -12.96
CA GLN A 650 -12.36 -28.23 -14.26
C GLN A 650 -11.25 -27.35 -14.85
N GLN A 651 -11.19 -26.07 -14.49
CA GLN A 651 -10.23 -25.12 -15.02
C GLN A 651 -9.71 -24.21 -13.92
N GLY A 652 -8.41 -24.28 -13.68
CA GLY A 652 -7.77 -23.40 -12.72
C GLY A 652 -6.35 -23.81 -12.36
N GLU A 653 -5.73 -22.99 -11.57
CA GLU A 653 -4.36 -23.14 -11.09
C GLU A 653 -4.29 -23.00 -9.58
N LEU A 654 -3.62 -23.95 -8.94
CA LEU A 654 -3.28 -23.92 -7.52
C LEU A 654 -1.76 -23.86 -7.34
N THR A 655 -1.28 -22.93 -6.55
CA THR A 655 0.15 -22.81 -6.23
C THR A 655 0.34 -22.72 -4.73
N ILE A 656 1.28 -23.50 -4.18
CA ILE A 656 1.68 -23.46 -2.77
C ILE A 656 3.20 -23.24 -2.69
N VAL A 657 3.61 -22.25 -1.92
CA VAL A 657 5.01 -21.90 -1.67
C VAL A 657 5.23 -21.72 -0.16
N GLY A 658 6.26 -22.32 0.39
CA GLY A 658 6.63 -22.16 1.80
C GLY A 658 6.90 -23.46 2.53
N ASP A 659 6.78 -23.46 3.86
CA ASP A 659 7.03 -24.62 4.72
C ASP A 659 5.74 -25.44 4.93
N PHE A 660 5.54 -26.44 4.13
CA PHE A 660 4.36 -27.31 4.18
C PHE A 660 4.69 -28.77 3.84
N ASP A 661 3.79 -29.66 4.21
CA ASP A 661 3.81 -31.06 3.80
C ASP A 661 3.02 -31.23 2.50
N PRO A 662 3.67 -31.55 1.36
CA PRO A 662 2.99 -31.67 0.08
C PRO A 662 1.89 -32.73 0.05
N ASP A 663 2.10 -33.89 0.69
CA ASP A 663 1.17 -35.01 0.62
C ASP A 663 -0.08 -34.75 1.49
N ALA A 664 0.11 -34.17 2.67
CA ALA A 664 -1.00 -33.75 3.53
C ALA A 664 -1.87 -32.68 2.84
N CYS A 665 -1.24 -31.64 2.26
CA CYS A 665 -1.95 -30.61 1.51
C CYS A 665 -2.70 -31.16 0.29
N LEU A 666 -2.06 -32.02 -0.49
CA LEU A 666 -2.69 -32.63 -1.66
C LEU A 666 -3.87 -33.51 -1.31
N SER A 667 -3.86 -34.19 -0.16
CA SER A 667 -4.98 -34.98 0.32
C SER A 667 -6.22 -34.13 0.58
N VAL A 668 -6.07 -33.01 1.30
CA VAL A 668 -7.16 -32.08 1.57
C VAL A 668 -7.68 -31.43 0.30
N LEU A 669 -6.79 -31.00 -0.58
CA LEU A 669 -7.12 -30.34 -1.84
C LEU A 669 -7.84 -31.27 -2.82
N LYS A 670 -7.41 -32.52 -2.93
CA LYS A 670 -8.11 -33.52 -3.72
C LYS A 670 -9.54 -33.71 -3.21
N SER A 671 -9.73 -33.81 -1.90
CA SER A 671 -11.06 -33.89 -1.30
C SER A 671 -11.90 -32.62 -1.53
N ALA A 672 -11.29 -31.46 -1.45
CA ALA A 672 -11.97 -30.17 -1.64
C ALA A 672 -12.49 -29.99 -3.08
N LEU A 673 -11.72 -30.42 -4.06
CA LEU A 673 -11.96 -30.14 -5.48
C LEU A 673 -12.60 -31.30 -6.24
N ALA A 674 -12.52 -32.54 -5.73
CA ALA A 674 -13.01 -33.74 -6.41
C ALA A 674 -14.50 -33.67 -6.74
N GLY A 675 -14.83 -34.01 -8.00
CA GLY A 675 -16.20 -34.11 -8.48
C GLY A 675 -16.99 -32.80 -8.50
N TRP A 676 -16.34 -31.67 -8.31
CA TRP A 676 -16.97 -30.35 -8.41
C TRP A 676 -16.93 -29.81 -9.83
N LYS A 677 -17.95 -30.12 -10.59
CA LYS A 677 -18.06 -29.78 -12.01
C LYS A 677 -19.07 -28.68 -12.25
N ALA A 678 -18.66 -27.67 -13.00
CA ALA A 678 -19.57 -26.67 -13.52
C ALA A 678 -20.55 -27.29 -14.53
N ALA A 679 -21.79 -26.83 -14.51
CA ALA A 679 -22.80 -27.30 -15.48
C ALA A 679 -22.49 -26.82 -16.91
N LYS A 680 -21.81 -25.68 -17.04
CA LYS A 680 -21.45 -25.05 -18.30
C LYS A 680 -19.92 -24.97 -18.47
N PRO A 681 -19.40 -25.18 -19.69
CA PRO A 681 -17.97 -25.17 -19.92
C PRO A 681 -17.38 -23.77 -19.80
N TYR A 682 -16.10 -23.72 -19.51
CA TYR A 682 -15.29 -22.51 -19.60
C TYR A 682 -14.71 -22.32 -21.01
N ALA A 683 -14.72 -21.09 -21.47
CA ALA A 683 -13.91 -20.67 -22.60
C ALA A 683 -13.25 -19.31 -22.32
N ARG A 684 -11.99 -19.19 -22.68
CA ARG A 684 -11.24 -17.95 -22.44
C ARG A 684 -11.88 -16.76 -23.16
N ILE A 685 -12.05 -15.68 -22.44
CA ILE A 685 -12.48 -14.40 -22.97
C ILE A 685 -11.26 -13.67 -23.55
N ALA A 686 -11.05 -13.76 -24.85
CA ALA A 686 -9.96 -13.07 -25.53
C ALA A 686 -10.14 -11.54 -25.47
N ASN A 687 -9.05 -10.79 -25.44
CA ASN A 687 -9.06 -9.32 -25.41
C ASN A 687 -8.13 -8.73 -26.49
N PRO A 688 -8.41 -8.95 -27.78
CA PRO A 688 -7.59 -8.44 -28.88
C PRO A 688 -7.77 -6.92 -29.04
N ILE A 689 -6.89 -6.31 -29.77
CA ILE A 689 -7.10 -4.95 -30.30
C ILE A 689 -8.14 -5.03 -31.41
N THR A 690 -9.32 -4.44 -31.17
CA THR A 690 -10.45 -4.51 -32.11
C THR A 690 -10.51 -3.36 -33.10
N SER A 691 -9.86 -2.25 -32.79
CA SER A 691 -9.80 -1.05 -33.65
C SER A 691 -8.50 -0.28 -33.43
N GLN A 692 -8.03 0.38 -34.46
CA GLN A 692 -6.97 1.37 -34.31
C GLN A 692 -7.59 2.67 -33.78
N VAL A 693 -7.24 3.03 -32.57
CA VAL A 693 -7.65 4.28 -31.95
C VAL A 693 -6.69 5.39 -32.42
N ALA A 694 -7.22 6.44 -32.97
CA ALA A 694 -6.47 7.65 -33.30
C ALA A 694 -6.12 8.39 -32.00
N GLY A 695 -5.00 9.08 -31.98
CA GLY A 695 -4.66 9.99 -30.90
C GLY A 695 -5.71 11.09 -30.71
N SER A 696 -5.96 11.44 -29.49
CA SER A 696 -6.93 12.48 -29.13
C SER A 696 -6.58 13.08 -27.76
N GLU A 697 -7.05 14.26 -27.51
CA GLU A 697 -6.92 14.98 -26.25
C GLU A 697 -8.30 15.26 -25.66
N GLN A 698 -8.47 15.05 -24.38
CA GLN A 698 -9.71 15.25 -23.65
C GLN A 698 -9.45 15.90 -22.30
N THR A 699 -10.19 16.94 -22.01
CA THR A 699 -10.22 17.62 -20.70
C THR A 699 -11.52 17.30 -19.98
N ILE A 700 -11.42 16.96 -18.70
CA ILE A 700 -12.55 16.73 -17.80
C ILE A 700 -12.43 17.75 -16.65
N VAL A 701 -13.39 18.65 -16.56
CA VAL A 701 -13.42 19.68 -15.52
C VAL A 701 -13.97 19.07 -14.23
N THR A 702 -13.23 19.20 -13.16
CA THR A 702 -13.60 18.77 -11.79
C THR A 702 -13.41 19.95 -10.84
N PRO A 703 -14.46 20.69 -10.50
CA PRO A 703 -14.37 21.91 -9.68
C PRO A 703 -13.80 21.66 -8.29
N ASP A 704 -13.11 22.65 -7.73
CA ASP A 704 -12.53 22.66 -6.38
C ASP A 704 -11.54 21.53 -6.09
N LYS A 705 -10.86 21.03 -7.11
CA LYS A 705 -9.78 20.03 -6.96
C LYS A 705 -8.42 20.71 -7.09
N ALA A 706 -7.65 20.65 -6.02
CA ALA A 706 -6.34 21.27 -5.92
C ALA A 706 -5.30 20.63 -6.89
N ASN A 707 -5.50 19.39 -7.28
CA ASN A 707 -4.69 18.65 -8.23
C ASN A 707 -5.45 18.18 -9.45
N ALA A 708 -4.78 18.20 -10.58
CA ALA A 708 -5.20 17.55 -11.81
C ALA A 708 -4.51 16.20 -11.98
N THR A 709 -5.17 15.28 -12.60
CA THR A 709 -4.63 14.00 -13.06
C THR A 709 -4.45 14.03 -14.57
N TYR A 710 -3.23 13.78 -15.00
CA TYR A 710 -2.86 13.56 -16.39
C TYR A 710 -2.69 12.07 -16.64
N VAL A 711 -3.30 11.54 -17.64
CA VAL A 711 -3.04 10.18 -18.14
C VAL A 711 -2.93 10.20 -19.67
N ALA A 712 -2.01 9.44 -20.19
CA ALA A 712 -1.90 9.24 -21.62
C ALA A 712 -1.64 7.78 -21.93
N GLY A 713 -2.18 7.26 -23.01
CA GLY A 713 -2.00 5.85 -23.34
C GLY A 713 -2.21 5.53 -24.81
N LEU A 714 -1.64 4.43 -25.24
CA LEU A 714 -1.83 3.86 -26.58
C LEU A 714 -1.81 2.34 -26.54
N LEU A 715 -2.46 1.72 -27.50
CA LEU A 715 -2.45 0.29 -27.74
C LEU A 715 -1.65 -0.05 -28.99
N PHE A 716 -0.92 -1.18 -28.94
CA PHE A 716 -0.19 -1.73 -30.08
C PHE A 716 -0.12 -3.24 -30.03
N PRO A 717 0.01 -3.91 -31.20
CA PRO A 717 0.09 -5.37 -31.25
C PRO A 717 1.48 -5.84 -30.76
N LEU A 718 1.49 -6.50 -29.62
CA LEU A 718 2.68 -7.16 -29.06
C LEU A 718 2.22 -8.22 -28.05
N ARG A 719 2.89 -9.37 -28.04
CA ARG A 719 2.79 -10.38 -27.00
C ARG A 719 4.13 -10.52 -26.26
N ASP A 720 4.07 -11.08 -25.07
CA ASP A 720 5.25 -11.26 -24.23
C ASP A 720 6.24 -12.35 -24.71
N ASP A 721 5.84 -13.16 -25.68
CA ASP A 721 6.70 -14.12 -26.40
C ASP A 721 7.33 -13.56 -27.69
N ALA A 722 6.97 -12.34 -28.08
CA ALA A 722 7.52 -11.70 -29.26
C ALA A 722 9.01 -11.31 -29.06
N PRO A 723 9.84 -11.39 -30.13
CA PRO A 723 11.26 -11.02 -30.04
C PRO A 723 11.53 -9.60 -29.53
N ASP A 724 10.63 -8.66 -29.82
CA ASP A 724 10.75 -7.24 -29.44
C ASP A 724 10.36 -6.99 -27.98
N TYR A 725 9.67 -7.92 -27.31
CA TYR A 725 9.12 -7.71 -25.98
C TYR A 725 10.18 -7.29 -24.95
N PRO A 726 11.33 -7.97 -24.80
CA PRO A 726 12.36 -7.57 -23.83
C PRO A 726 12.87 -6.14 -24.07
N ALA A 727 12.96 -5.74 -25.33
CA ALA A 727 13.45 -4.43 -25.74
C ALA A 727 12.44 -3.32 -25.42
N VAL A 728 11.16 -3.53 -25.72
CA VAL A 728 10.09 -2.58 -25.38
C VAL A 728 9.94 -2.48 -23.86
N LEU A 729 10.05 -3.59 -23.15
CA LEU A 729 9.96 -3.65 -21.69
C LEU A 729 11.05 -2.80 -21.02
N LEU A 730 12.31 -2.98 -21.43
CA LEU A 730 13.42 -2.22 -20.87
C LEU A 730 13.40 -0.77 -21.33
N GLY A 731 12.95 -0.50 -22.57
CA GLY A 731 12.73 0.85 -23.07
C GLY A 731 11.68 1.61 -22.24
N ASN A 732 10.58 0.97 -21.86
CA ASN A 732 9.62 1.56 -20.94
C ASN A 732 10.21 1.78 -19.53
N TYR A 733 11.04 0.87 -19.05
CA TYR A 733 11.72 1.03 -17.76
C TYR A 733 12.60 2.29 -17.74
N ILE A 734 13.36 2.55 -18.80
CA ILE A 734 14.14 3.78 -18.98
C ILE A 734 13.24 5.01 -19.11
N PHE A 735 12.14 4.90 -19.82
CA PHE A 735 11.26 6.04 -20.12
C PHE A 735 10.55 6.55 -18.87
N GLY A 736 9.83 5.68 -18.14
CA GLY A 736 9.02 6.08 -17.00
C GLY A 736 8.78 4.97 -15.97
N GLY A 737 9.14 3.72 -16.29
CA GLY A 737 8.93 2.56 -15.42
C GLY A 737 9.98 2.37 -14.31
N GLY A 738 11.14 2.98 -14.45
CA GLY A 738 12.27 2.89 -13.53
C GLY A 738 12.21 3.85 -12.34
N SER A 739 11.01 4.16 -11.85
CA SER A 739 10.82 5.04 -10.70
C SER A 739 11.53 6.41 -10.87
N LEU A 740 12.13 6.91 -9.83
CA LEU A 740 12.76 8.24 -9.75
C LEU A 740 13.97 8.46 -10.66
N SER A 741 14.56 7.39 -11.20
CA SER A 741 15.69 7.47 -12.16
C SER A 741 15.27 7.41 -13.62
N SER A 742 13.98 7.28 -13.92
CA SER A 742 13.47 7.28 -15.29
C SER A 742 13.56 8.68 -15.92
N ARG A 743 13.53 8.73 -17.25
CA ARG A 743 13.58 10.01 -17.99
C ARG A 743 12.41 10.93 -17.64
N LEU A 744 11.21 10.38 -17.51
CA LEU A 744 10.01 11.15 -17.11
C LEU A 744 10.17 11.73 -15.70
N ALA A 745 10.61 10.92 -14.74
CA ALA A 745 10.83 11.40 -13.38
C ALA A 745 11.95 12.46 -13.31
N THR A 746 13.04 12.24 -14.03
CA THR A 746 14.13 13.22 -14.15
C THR A 746 13.64 14.53 -14.75
N ARG A 747 12.91 14.48 -15.85
CA ARG A 747 12.43 15.70 -16.54
C ARG A 747 11.33 16.41 -15.77
N VAL A 748 10.27 15.70 -15.42
CA VAL A 748 9.04 16.29 -14.90
C VAL A 748 9.14 16.59 -13.40
N ARG A 749 9.73 15.66 -12.62
CA ARG A 749 9.83 15.80 -11.17
C ARG A 749 11.09 16.55 -10.74
N GLN A 750 12.29 16.11 -11.22
CA GLN A 750 13.55 16.65 -10.71
C GLN A 750 13.96 17.98 -11.36
N GLN A 751 13.77 18.14 -12.67
CA GLN A 751 14.16 19.37 -13.38
C GLN A 751 13.08 20.44 -13.34
N GLU A 752 11.84 20.06 -13.59
CA GLU A 752 10.73 21.04 -13.74
C GLU A 752 9.87 21.17 -12.47
N GLY A 753 9.97 20.25 -11.52
CA GLY A 753 9.21 20.28 -10.26
C GLY A 753 7.67 20.23 -10.44
N LEU A 754 7.17 19.67 -11.54
CA LEU A 754 5.77 19.76 -11.92
C LEU A 754 4.88 18.71 -11.24
N SER A 755 5.43 17.56 -10.90
CA SER A 755 4.66 16.42 -10.41
C SER A 755 5.42 15.65 -9.33
N TYR A 756 4.74 15.30 -8.27
CA TYR A 756 5.23 14.35 -7.27
C TYR A 756 5.30 12.94 -7.84
N SER A 757 4.32 12.54 -8.64
CA SER A 757 4.20 11.18 -9.15
C SER A 757 4.00 11.19 -10.66
N VAL A 758 5.08 10.95 -11.38
CA VAL A 758 5.06 10.78 -12.84
C VAL A 758 5.73 9.47 -13.20
N GLY A 759 5.16 8.74 -14.14
CA GLY A 759 5.75 7.49 -14.60
C GLY A 759 5.01 6.90 -15.79
N SER A 760 5.56 5.81 -16.32
CA SER A 760 4.91 5.01 -17.36
C SER A 760 4.81 3.55 -16.97
N SER A 761 3.82 2.86 -17.46
CA SER A 761 3.62 1.43 -17.30
C SER A 761 3.38 0.77 -18.65
N LEU A 762 4.01 -0.38 -18.85
CA LEU A 762 3.81 -1.24 -20.01
C LEU A 762 3.06 -2.49 -19.57
N SER A 763 1.93 -2.77 -20.19
CA SER A 763 1.19 -4.02 -20.03
C SER A 763 1.18 -4.77 -21.34
N VAL A 764 1.64 -6.02 -21.34
CA VAL A 764 1.70 -6.88 -22.53
C VAL A 764 0.97 -8.17 -22.25
N SER A 765 0.07 -8.54 -23.15
CA SER A 765 -0.68 -9.79 -23.02
C SER A 765 0.21 -11.00 -23.39
N SER A 766 0.07 -12.07 -22.63
CA SER A 766 0.71 -13.35 -22.95
C SER A 766 -0.04 -14.16 -24.01
N GLN A 767 -1.30 -13.83 -24.28
CA GLN A 767 -2.17 -14.65 -25.11
C GLN A 767 -2.78 -13.89 -26.31
N ASP A 768 -2.96 -12.60 -26.19
CA ASP A 768 -3.53 -11.75 -27.25
C ASP A 768 -2.49 -10.80 -27.84
N GLN A 769 -2.56 -10.48 -29.13
CA GLN A 769 -1.70 -9.47 -29.76
C GLN A 769 -2.13 -8.08 -29.27
N ARG A 770 -1.79 -7.82 -27.99
CA ARG A 770 -2.19 -6.60 -27.31
C ARG A 770 -1.16 -6.16 -26.28
N ALA A 771 -0.67 -4.96 -26.44
CA ALA A 771 0.10 -4.24 -25.42
C ALA A 771 -0.46 -2.83 -25.23
N SER A 772 -0.28 -2.27 -24.05
CA SER A 772 -0.57 -0.87 -23.74
C SER A 772 0.61 -0.19 -23.07
N LEU A 773 0.95 0.99 -23.53
CA LEU A 773 1.80 1.93 -22.81
C LEU A 773 0.88 2.96 -22.17
N ASN A 774 0.99 3.17 -20.89
CA ASN A 774 0.25 4.17 -20.15
C ASN A 774 1.22 5.09 -19.41
N ILE A 775 1.01 6.37 -19.45
CA ILE A 775 1.74 7.43 -18.75
C ILE A 775 0.76 8.08 -17.78
N SER A 776 1.20 8.38 -16.58
CA SER A 776 0.36 9.06 -15.59
C SER A 776 1.16 10.06 -14.76
N ALA A 777 0.54 11.15 -14.38
CA ALA A 777 1.10 12.17 -13.51
C ALA A 777 -0.02 12.87 -12.72
N ILE A 778 0.33 13.34 -11.53
CA ILE A 778 -0.51 14.21 -10.72
C ILE A 778 0.17 15.59 -10.70
N VAL A 779 -0.56 16.64 -11.01
CA VAL A 779 0.00 17.96 -11.25
C VAL A 779 -0.94 19.06 -10.81
N ASN A 780 -0.44 20.21 -10.46
CA ASN A 780 -1.25 21.41 -10.27
C ASN A 780 -1.98 21.74 -11.59
N PRO A 781 -3.30 22.01 -11.59
CA PRO A 781 -4.06 22.29 -12.81
C PRO A 781 -3.46 23.37 -13.73
N GLN A 782 -2.84 24.37 -13.16
CA GLN A 782 -2.18 25.47 -13.88
C GLN A 782 -0.94 25.01 -14.68
N ASN A 783 -0.36 23.92 -14.30
CA ASN A 783 0.86 23.36 -14.89
C ASN A 783 0.57 22.24 -15.90
N ILE A 784 -0.69 21.91 -16.17
CA ILE A 784 -1.06 20.78 -17.06
C ILE A 784 -0.44 20.88 -18.45
N ALA A 785 -0.49 22.04 -19.08
CA ALA A 785 0.06 22.24 -20.42
C ALA A 785 1.59 22.10 -20.44
N LYS A 786 2.25 22.54 -19.38
CA LYS A 786 3.71 22.42 -19.23
C LYS A 786 4.12 20.97 -19.01
N LEU A 787 3.36 20.23 -18.19
CA LEU A 787 3.55 18.79 -17.97
C LEU A 787 3.37 18.03 -19.29
N GLU A 788 2.32 18.29 -20.02
CA GLU A 788 2.04 17.62 -21.29
C GLU A 788 3.16 17.83 -22.30
N ASN A 789 3.63 19.05 -22.44
CA ASN A 789 4.78 19.38 -23.32
C ASN A 789 6.02 18.60 -22.87
N CYS A 790 6.29 18.49 -21.57
CA CYS A 790 7.44 17.72 -21.04
C CYS A 790 7.31 16.23 -21.37
N VAL A 791 6.13 15.65 -21.26
CA VAL A 791 5.87 14.23 -21.59
C VAL A 791 6.01 13.98 -23.08
N GLN A 792 5.43 14.83 -23.92
CA GLN A 792 5.51 14.71 -25.38
C GLN A 792 6.96 14.91 -25.88
N ASP A 793 7.67 15.88 -25.35
CA ASP A 793 9.08 16.15 -25.68
C ASP A 793 9.96 14.97 -25.31
N GLU A 794 9.78 14.42 -24.12
CA GLU A 794 10.62 13.31 -23.65
C GLU A 794 10.32 12.01 -24.41
N LEU A 795 9.06 11.76 -24.77
CA LEU A 795 8.70 10.65 -25.66
C LEU A 795 9.30 10.83 -27.06
N ALA A 796 9.20 12.03 -27.61
CA ALA A 796 9.77 12.35 -28.91
C ALA A 796 11.32 12.25 -28.90
N ARG A 797 11.97 12.68 -27.83
CA ARG A 797 13.41 12.53 -27.62
C ARG A 797 13.83 11.07 -27.52
N LEU A 798 13.07 10.25 -26.77
CA LEU A 798 13.32 8.82 -26.66
C LEU A 798 13.29 8.15 -28.04
N LEU A 799 12.28 8.45 -28.85
CA LEU A 799 12.13 7.84 -30.17
C LEU A 799 13.13 8.34 -31.21
N ARG A 800 13.46 9.65 -31.17
CA ARG A 800 14.39 10.27 -32.11
C ARG A 800 15.84 9.92 -31.80
N ASN A 801 16.27 10.17 -30.56
CA ASN A 801 17.66 10.04 -30.14
C ASN A 801 17.98 8.62 -29.62
N GLY A 802 16.97 7.87 -29.21
CA GLY A 802 17.10 6.53 -28.65
C GLY A 802 17.60 6.53 -27.21
N VAL A 803 17.89 5.37 -26.69
CA VAL A 803 18.55 5.12 -25.42
C VAL A 803 20.06 5.03 -25.64
N THR A 804 20.82 5.54 -24.71
CA THR A 804 22.29 5.45 -24.75
C THR A 804 22.77 4.10 -24.16
N ALA A 805 24.03 3.74 -24.42
CA ALA A 805 24.61 2.53 -23.84
C ALA A 805 24.64 2.59 -22.30
N ASP A 806 24.98 3.74 -21.73
CA ASP A 806 25.02 3.95 -20.28
C ASP A 806 23.62 3.83 -19.62
N GLU A 807 22.59 4.41 -20.23
CA GLU A 807 21.21 4.26 -19.75
C GLU A 807 20.75 2.80 -19.81
N LEU A 808 21.07 2.11 -20.90
CA LEU A 808 20.71 0.71 -21.08
C LEU A 808 21.40 -0.19 -20.06
N ASP A 809 22.68 0.01 -19.82
CA ASP A 809 23.45 -0.79 -18.86
C ASP A 809 22.92 -0.61 -17.44
N LYS A 810 22.65 0.62 -17.02
CA LYS A 810 22.06 0.93 -15.72
C LYS A 810 20.64 0.35 -15.57
N ALA A 811 19.81 0.51 -16.59
CA ALA A 811 18.45 -0.01 -16.59
C ALA A 811 18.43 -1.55 -16.56
N ARG A 812 19.30 -2.19 -17.31
CA ARG A 812 19.47 -3.64 -17.36
C ARG A 812 19.84 -4.19 -15.98
N GLN A 813 20.86 -3.64 -15.37
CA GLN A 813 21.31 -4.04 -14.03
C GLN A 813 20.19 -3.85 -13.01
N GLY A 814 19.62 -2.65 -12.93
CA GLY A 814 18.54 -2.32 -11.99
C GLY A 814 17.31 -3.22 -12.19
N TYR A 815 16.90 -3.43 -13.44
CA TYR A 815 15.73 -4.26 -13.74
C TYR A 815 15.94 -5.74 -13.38
N LEU A 816 17.09 -6.31 -13.72
CA LEU A 816 17.40 -7.72 -13.40
C LEU A 816 17.54 -7.93 -11.89
N GLN A 817 18.15 -7.00 -11.19
CA GLN A 817 18.23 -7.04 -9.72
C GLN A 817 16.84 -6.92 -9.07
N ALA A 818 16.00 -6.01 -9.53
CA ALA A 818 14.63 -5.86 -9.04
C ALA A 818 13.79 -7.14 -9.27
N ARG A 819 13.99 -7.85 -10.37
CA ARG A 819 13.37 -9.17 -10.60
C ARG A 819 13.84 -10.21 -9.59
N LYS A 820 15.14 -10.26 -9.32
CA LYS A 820 15.72 -11.16 -8.32
C LYS A 820 15.16 -10.89 -6.92
N VAL A 821 15.11 -9.63 -6.50
CA VAL A 821 14.48 -9.21 -5.24
C VAL A 821 12.99 -9.55 -5.22
N GLY A 822 12.27 -9.29 -6.32
CA GLY A 822 10.86 -9.63 -6.43
C GLY A 822 10.56 -11.12 -6.21
N ARG A 823 11.41 -12.01 -6.68
CA ARG A 823 11.28 -13.47 -6.50
C ARG A 823 11.62 -13.93 -5.07
N SER A 824 12.27 -13.14 -4.27
CA SER A 824 12.58 -13.52 -2.88
C SER A 824 11.38 -13.46 -1.93
N SER A 825 10.28 -12.84 -2.35
CA SER A 825 9.01 -12.86 -1.61
C SER A 825 8.21 -14.11 -1.96
N ASP A 826 7.87 -14.93 -0.99
CA ASP A 826 7.13 -16.19 -1.19
C ASP A 826 5.74 -15.95 -1.79
N SER A 827 5.05 -14.94 -1.33
CA SER A 827 3.77 -14.49 -1.88
C SER A 827 3.90 -14.09 -3.36
N ALA A 828 4.94 -13.32 -3.69
CA ALA A 828 5.18 -12.89 -5.07
C ALA A 828 5.62 -14.04 -5.97
N LEU A 829 6.40 -14.97 -5.43
CA LEU A 829 6.83 -16.18 -6.12
C LEU A 829 5.64 -17.13 -6.38
N ALA A 830 4.73 -17.28 -5.41
CA ALA A 830 3.49 -18.03 -5.58
C ALA A 830 2.64 -17.46 -6.74
N GLY A 831 2.47 -16.13 -6.80
CA GLY A 831 1.78 -15.48 -7.91
C GLY A 831 2.48 -15.65 -9.26
N THR A 832 3.81 -15.61 -9.29
CA THR A 832 4.60 -15.83 -10.51
C THR A 832 4.43 -17.27 -11.01
N LEU A 833 4.56 -18.25 -10.13
CA LEU A 833 4.40 -19.68 -10.47
C LEU A 833 2.97 -19.99 -10.91
N ALA A 834 1.96 -19.41 -10.29
CA ALA A 834 0.57 -19.53 -10.72
C ALA A 834 0.35 -19.00 -12.15
N GLY A 835 0.88 -17.81 -12.44
CA GLY A 835 0.83 -17.19 -13.76
C GLY A 835 1.55 -18.01 -14.83
N LEU A 836 2.73 -18.52 -14.53
CA LEU A 836 3.48 -19.41 -15.43
C LEU A 836 2.70 -20.72 -15.69
N ARG A 837 2.14 -21.31 -14.64
CA ARG A 837 1.35 -22.54 -14.74
C ARG A 837 0.10 -22.38 -15.60
N HIS A 838 -0.56 -21.23 -15.50
CA HIS A 838 -1.70 -20.87 -16.35
C HIS A 838 -1.32 -20.87 -17.84
N LEU A 839 -0.14 -20.40 -18.16
CA LEU A 839 0.37 -20.29 -19.53
C LEU A 839 1.13 -21.53 -20.02
N ASP A 840 1.12 -22.60 -19.24
CA ASP A 840 1.94 -23.81 -19.48
C ASP A 840 3.45 -23.49 -19.65
N ARG A 841 3.91 -22.47 -18.92
CA ARG A 841 5.30 -22.04 -18.85
C ARG A 841 5.97 -22.52 -17.55
N THR A 842 7.29 -22.52 -17.55
CA THR A 842 8.11 -22.83 -16.38
C THR A 842 9.04 -21.66 -16.05
N MET A 843 9.84 -21.78 -15.00
CA MET A 843 10.87 -20.78 -14.68
C MET A 843 11.96 -20.66 -15.76
N ALA A 844 12.05 -21.63 -16.68
CA ALA A 844 12.91 -21.50 -17.85
C ALA A 844 12.51 -20.33 -18.76
N TRP A 845 11.21 -19.99 -18.82
CA TRP A 845 10.74 -18.79 -19.53
C TRP A 845 11.24 -17.49 -18.87
N GLU A 846 11.23 -17.44 -17.53
CA GLU A 846 11.77 -16.32 -16.75
C GLU A 846 13.30 -16.19 -16.97
N ALA A 847 14.02 -17.31 -16.94
CA ALA A 847 15.45 -17.35 -17.19
C ALA A 847 15.80 -16.89 -18.62
N ASP A 848 15.03 -17.33 -19.60
CA ASP A 848 15.21 -16.94 -21.02
C ASP A 848 14.94 -15.43 -21.21
N LEU A 849 13.88 -14.92 -20.59
CA LEU A 849 13.60 -13.48 -20.63
C LEU A 849 14.74 -12.67 -20.01
N GLU A 850 15.28 -13.10 -18.87
CA GLU A 850 16.42 -12.43 -18.22
C GLU A 850 17.68 -12.47 -19.07
N LYS A 851 17.95 -13.58 -19.73
CA LYS A 851 19.05 -13.71 -20.71
C LYS A 851 18.87 -12.77 -21.90
N LYS A 852 17.66 -12.70 -22.46
CA LYS A 852 17.33 -11.78 -23.54
C LYS A 852 17.52 -10.32 -23.13
N ILE A 853 17.06 -9.95 -21.93
CA ILE A 853 17.26 -8.60 -21.38
C ILE A 853 18.76 -8.30 -21.19
N ALA A 854 19.51 -9.26 -20.65
CA ALA A 854 20.96 -9.11 -20.44
C ALA A 854 21.74 -8.90 -21.75
N ALA A 855 21.27 -9.47 -22.85
CA ALA A 855 21.90 -9.40 -24.16
C ALA A 855 21.47 -8.21 -25.03
N LEU A 856 20.49 -7.39 -24.58
CA LEU A 856 19.98 -6.27 -25.36
C LEU A 856 21.07 -5.24 -25.70
N THR A 857 21.00 -4.71 -26.91
CA THR A 857 21.80 -3.56 -27.36
C THR A 857 20.94 -2.30 -27.48
N PRO A 858 21.54 -1.11 -27.43
CA PRO A 858 20.81 0.14 -27.66
C PRO A 858 20.03 0.14 -28.98
N ASP A 859 20.61 -0.39 -30.04
CA ASP A 859 19.97 -0.43 -31.36
C ASP A 859 18.72 -1.29 -31.38
N GLN A 860 18.73 -2.43 -30.68
CA GLN A 860 17.56 -3.31 -30.55
C GLN A 860 16.44 -2.62 -29.78
N VAL A 861 16.76 -1.94 -28.67
CA VAL A 861 15.76 -1.19 -27.89
C VAL A 861 15.19 -0.05 -28.70
N ASN A 862 16.05 0.70 -29.39
CA ASN A 862 15.65 1.85 -30.19
C ASN A 862 14.79 1.43 -31.40
N ALA A 863 15.15 0.36 -32.07
CA ALA A 863 14.37 -0.21 -33.18
C ALA A 863 12.99 -0.69 -32.71
N ALA A 864 12.94 -1.40 -31.59
CA ALA A 864 11.67 -1.90 -31.04
C ALA A 864 10.74 -0.77 -30.58
N LEU A 865 11.27 0.26 -29.91
CA LEU A 865 10.49 1.43 -29.48
C LEU A 865 9.90 2.15 -30.69
N ARG A 866 10.71 2.43 -31.74
CA ARG A 866 10.24 3.10 -32.97
C ARG A 866 9.21 2.27 -33.74
N LYS A 867 9.32 0.96 -33.69
CA LYS A 867 8.38 0.05 -34.36
C LYS A 867 7.02 0.02 -33.70
N HIS A 868 6.98 0.05 -32.37
CA HIS A 868 5.75 -0.19 -31.59
C HIS A 868 5.10 1.06 -31.04
N ILE A 869 5.87 2.12 -30.76
CA ILE A 869 5.36 3.34 -30.16
C ILE A 869 5.18 4.43 -31.20
N ASP A 870 3.93 4.74 -31.49
CA ASP A 870 3.54 5.83 -32.39
C ASP A 870 2.90 6.97 -31.58
N PRO A 871 3.62 8.09 -31.35
CA PRO A 871 3.08 9.22 -30.58
C PRO A 871 1.77 9.81 -31.13
N LYS A 872 1.51 9.64 -32.42
CA LYS A 872 0.28 10.13 -33.06
C LYS A 872 -0.97 9.35 -32.63
N LYS A 873 -0.76 8.19 -32.00
CA LYS A 873 -1.86 7.35 -31.48
C LYS A 873 -2.07 7.53 -29.98
N LEU A 874 -1.33 8.44 -29.36
CA LEU A 874 -1.44 8.69 -27.94
C LEU A 874 -2.78 9.38 -27.63
N VAL A 875 -3.58 8.75 -26.81
CA VAL A 875 -4.80 9.34 -26.25
C VAL A 875 -4.42 10.00 -24.95
N VAL A 876 -4.66 11.27 -24.79
CA VAL A 876 -4.35 12.08 -23.62
C VAL A 876 -5.65 12.48 -22.92
N VAL A 877 -5.69 12.35 -21.62
CA VAL A 877 -6.82 12.78 -20.78
C VAL A 877 -6.30 13.53 -19.56
N ALA A 878 -6.77 14.74 -19.38
CA ALA A 878 -6.53 15.56 -18.20
C ALA A 878 -7.83 15.79 -17.44
N ALA A 879 -7.85 15.53 -16.15
CA ALA A 879 -8.99 15.84 -15.29
C ALA A 879 -8.55 16.75 -14.13
N GLY A 880 -9.24 17.82 -13.84
CA GLY A 880 -8.88 18.80 -12.82
C GLY A 880 -9.72 20.07 -12.87
N ASP A 881 -9.47 20.99 -11.96
CA ASP A 881 -10.06 22.33 -11.96
C ASP A 881 -9.22 23.29 -12.81
N PHE A 882 -9.47 23.32 -14.08
CA PHE A 882 -8.78 24.18 -15.07
C PHE A 882 -9.41 25.57 -15.19
N GLU A 883 -10.59 25.80 -14.62
CA GLU A 883 -11.33 27.05 -14.67
C GLU A 883 -11.10 27.91 -13.42
N ALA A 884 -10.51 27.36 -12.37
CA ALA A 884 -10.14 28.12 -11.19
C ALA A 884 -9.19 29.26 -11.58
N LYS A 885 -9.76 30.42 -11.80
CA LYS A 885 -8.98 31.63 -12.05
C LYS A 885 -8.01 31.83 -10.91
N THR A 886 -6.79 32.14 -11.25
CA THR A 886 -5.70 32.62 -10.41
C THR A 886 -6.18 33.67 -9.39
N ALA A 887 -6.88 33.26 -8.36
CA ALA A 887 -7.10 34.04 -7.16
C ALA A 887 -5.81 33.94 -6.35
N GLY A 888 -4.81 34.77 -6.70
CA GLY A 888 -3.63 34.86 -5.90
C GLY A 888 -2.28 35.19 -6.57
N ALA A 889 -2.25 35.51 -7.84
CA ALA A 889 -1.06 36.04 -8.50
C ALA A 889 -1.15 37.57 -8.69
N GLY A 890 -1.53 38.28 -7.66
CA GLY A 890 -1.60 39.75 -7.66
C GLY A 890 -1.28 40.29 -6.28
N GLY A 891 0.01 40.44 -5.98
CA GLY A 891 0.44 41.11 -4.77
C GLY A 891 1.87 40.74 -4.40
N LYS A 892 2.84 41.41 -5.03
CA LYS A 892 4.25 41.69 -4.76
C LYS A 892 4.94 40.97 -3.58
#